data_06f2cf8f71a9bfd73185e743a186fcf3
#
_entry.id   06f2cf8f71a9bfd73185e743a186fcf3
#
_cell.length_a   1.000
_cell.length_b   1.000
_cell.length_c   1.000
_cell.angle_alpha   90.00
_cell.angle_beta   90.00
_cell.angle_gamma   90.00
#
_symmetry.space_group_name_H-M   'P 1'
#
loop_
_entity.id
_entity.type
_entity.pdbx_description
1 polymer ?
#
loop_
_entity_poly.entity_id
_entity_poly.type
_entity_poly.pdbx_seq_one_letter_code
_entity_poly.pdbx_strand_id
1 'polypeptide(L)'
;MKMKKSFRRALALILTVVIAVSLAACGGKGGSESDKKKGNSDKTSSSSGPAMPEVTSKDGVVKTVEAKIDDPEFEADGLQVLAMEKDRIYGFSYVYESEGSNGTELVSFKPDGSDFKKTKYKVDEANEEVSASAFYDGNFLLVVSQFSNSEALDYVLENGGEEGKDVEVPDELSEDATATFELRSVTPEGKENWAVKLEPENKDYFFVSSVCANEEGVMVVSNEGVNLYSLKDGSLIRNICKTDPDTFEGILYVLTDGTVIMIDDTTMNNKVNVYNEKTGEFVEKQVLPSSMQSAMVFPGTKYSFYLAGDDGVYGVDLKSGDITPVVNYVNSDLDLQGLARLVELDEGRLLIQAYENDNSVGVFTLEPVAPEDVEEKKELTLAGYYMDAEVRTQVIEFNKTNSKYRIKIVDYSQYDLESDYDENNVDNDTTGLTRLNTDIGTGNAPDIMLLSAGMPINSFISKGVLMDLTDKYESDKEIDKSDFLKNIVDAFRTDGKMFVVVPSFTIVGVSGKTKYIGDGKDLTLEKAKKIAASKGINENALFGLADRAGVFSSAIEFSGDQFIDTEKNTCDFNNEEFRQLLEFAKNCPETISEEQYNDYYTQYLSDSALLAVQYINSIFDYYYMTRQLFGELNVTVTGFPSKNNKGPIIASYNEFGISNSTSEPEGCWEFVRRFLLPDYQMSIESSLPISEKAIDAQGQRIIDQNKMDAESEEDSDLLTGVDYEDDSEGEVGIAESAIKDGTWEESEELTGKLVSEEEFDGTHEEYEQYLAEEAANAETASTSALAEEVVIGEDEIMDDFSDFGEEPNALPEFGQSDIDAVKNILKSMKYQVNSETQIMKIIKEESAAYFAGQKSAEEVSDIIQSRVQVYLKENE
;
A
#
# COMPACT_ATOMS: atom_id res chain seq x y z
N MET A 1 23.96 4.58 15.84
CA MET A 1 23.78 5.37 14.65
C MET A 1 24.28 4.70 13.39
N LYS A 2 25.53 4.19 13.30
CA LYS A 2 25.92 3.22 12.24
C LYS A 2 25.01 1.99 12.21
N MET A 3 24.52 1.54 13.38
CA MET A 3 23.51 0.47 13.50
C MET A 3 22.18 0.78 12.81
N LYS A 4 21.60 1.99 12.97
CA LYS A 4 20.34 2.35 12.29
C LYS A 4 20.49 2.38 10.75
N LYS A 5 21.65 2.84 10.24
CA LYS A 5 21.92 2.83 8.78
C LYS A 5 22.12 1.42 8.24
N SER A 6 22.81 0.54 8.95
CA SER A 6 23.00 -0.85 8.49
C SER A 6 21.73 -1.69 8.65
N PHE A 7 20.92 -1.45 9.69
CA PHE A 7 19.60 -2.06 9.88
C PHE A 7 18.63 -1.65 8.76
N ARG A 8 18.58 -0.35 8.45
CA ARG A 8 17.77 0.15 7.31
C ARG A 8 18.28 -0.38 5.96
N ARG A 9 19.60 -0.57 5.80
CA ARG A 9 20.22 -1.13 4.59
C ARG A 9 19.92 -2.62 4.44
N ALA A 10 20.02 -3.41 5.51
CA ALA A 10 19.68 -4.84 5.48
C ALA A 10 18.16 -5.06 5.32
N LEU A 11 17.34 -4.24 5.96
CA LEU A 11 15.87 -4.28 5.79
C LEU A 11 15.48 -3.83 4.37
N ALA A 12 16.11 -2.80 3.82
CA ALA A 12 15.91 -2.38 2.43
C ALA A 12 16.31 -3.47 1.43
N LEU A 13 17.41 -4.19 1.65
CA LEU A 13 17.82 -5.31 0.79
C LEU A 13 16.91 -6.54 0.93
N ILE A 14 16.47 -6.86 2.14
CA ILE A 14 15.51 -7.95 2.39
C ILE A 14 14.11 -7.57 1.88
N LEU A 15 13.66 -6.33 2.12
CA LEU A 15 12.44 -5.81 1.50
C LEU A 15 12.58 -5.73 -0.03
N THR A 16 13.72 -5.30 -0.57
CA THR A 16 13.90 -5.22 -2.03
C THR A 16 13.82 -6.60 -2.69
N VAL A 17 14.31 -7.65 -2.04
CA VAL A 17 14.18 -9.04 -2.54
C VAL A 17 12.76 -9.57 -2.33
N VAL A 18 12.09 -9.24 -1.23
CA VAL A 18 10.68 -9.62 -0.97
C VAL A 18 9.72 -8.74 -1.77
N ILE A 19 10.02 -7.45 -1.93
CA ILE A 19 9.22 -6.49 -2.72
C ILE A 19 9.50 -6.63 -4.22
N ALA A 20 10.73 -6.97 -4.66
CA ALA A 20 10.97 -7.28 -6.06
C ALA A 20 10.18 -8.50 -6.54
N VAL A 21 9.87 -9.44 -5.63
CA VAL A 21 8.95 -10.56 -5.92
C VAL A 21 7.49 -10.11 -5.95
N SER A 22 7.12 -9.02 -5.25
CA SER A 22 5.74 -8.47 -5.25
C SER A 22 5.54 -7.28 -6.20
N LEU A 23 6.59 -6.59 -6.66
CA LEU A 23 6.50 -5.42 -7.54
C LEU A 23 6.77 -5.72 -9.03
N ALA A 24 7.24 -6.92 -9.38
CA ALA A 24 7.29 -7.36 -10.79
C ALA A 24 5.90 -7.59 -11.42
N ALA A 25 4.83 -7.37 -10.65
CA ALA A 25 3.45 -7.65 -11.04
C ALA A 25 2.68 -6.48 -11.68
N CYS A 26 3.26 -5.29 -11.81
CA CYS A 26 2.54 -4.15 -12.40
C CYS A 26 3.38 -3.46 -13.49
N GLY A 27 3.32 -3.95 -14.70
CA GLY A 27 3.94 -3.25 -15.82
C GLY A 27 3.88 -3.99 -17.16
N GLY A 28 2.70 -4.24 -17.67
CA GLY A 28 2.49 -4.79 -19.01
C GLY A 28 2.07 -3.73 -20.02
N LYS A 29 2.94 -3.33 -20.93
CA LYS A 29 2.55 -2.50 -22.09
C LYS A 29 1.88 -3.33 -23.17
N GLY A 30 0.58 -3.12 -23.37
CA GLY A 30 -0.12 -3.56 -24.56
C GLY A 30 0.15 -2.68 -25.76
N GLY A 31 0.94 -3.16 -26.72
CA GLY A 31 1.05 -2.58 -28.06
C GLY A 31 -0.12 -3.01 -28.93
N SER A 32 -0.99 -2.09 -29.33
CA SER A 32 -2.07 -2.34 -30.26
C SER A 32 -1.58 -2.30 -31.71
N GLU A 33 -1.69 -3.41 -32.42
CA GLU A 33 -1.81 -3.39 -33.88
C GLU A 33 -3.24 -3.73 -34.30
N SER A 34 -3.85 -2.76 -34.95
CA SER A 34 -5.19 -2.86 -35.47
C SER A 34 -5.25 -3.76 -36.71
N ASP A 35 -6.01 -4.84 -36.64
CA ASP A 35 -6.52 -5.48 -37.87
C ASP A 35 -8.05 -5.65 -37.83
N LYS A 36 -8.68 -4.88 -38.69
CA LYS A 36 -10.13 -4.91 -38.91
C LYS A 36 -10.56 -6.23 -39.55
N LYS A 37 -11.29 -7.04 -38.79
CA LYS A 37 -12.23 -7.99 -39.41
C LYS A 37 -13.62 -7.93 -38.76
N LYS A 38 -14.59 -7.70 -39.59
CA LYS A 38 -16.04 -7.72 -39.29
C LYS A 38 -16.54 -9.10 -38.89
N GLY A 39 -17.36 -9.09 -37.87
CA GLY A 39 -18.55 -9.92 -37.78
C GLY A 39 -18.43 -11.13 -36.87
N ASN A 40 -18.97 -11.07 -35.72
CA ASN A 40 -20.09 -11.91 -35.26
C ASN A 40 -20.29 -11.61 -33.78
N SER A 41 -21.49 -11.25 -33.37
CA SER A 41 -21.85 -11.09 -31.98
C SER A 41 -21.94 -12.46 -31.32
N ASP A 42 -20.87 -12.93 -30.74
CA ASP A 42 -20.92 -13.94 -29.70
C ASP A 42 -20.81 -13.25 -28.32
N LYS A 43 -21.78 -13.58 -27.50
CA LYS A 43 -21.81 -13.19 -26.09
C LYS A 43 -20.52 -13.64 -25.44
N THR A 44 -19.62 -12.73 -25.18
CA THR A 44 -18.54 -12.94 -24.21
C THR A 44 -19.23 -13.08 -22.85
N SER A 45 -19.32 -14.29 -22.35
CA SER A 45 -19.53 -14.55 -20.93
C SER A 45 -18.29 -14.02 -20.21
N SER A 46 -18.44 -12.95 -19.45
CA SER A 46 -17.47 -12.58 -18.43
C SER A 46 -17.31 -13.80 -17.52
N SER A 47 -16.18 -14.48 -17.59
CA SER A 47 -15.86 -15.56 -16.66
C SER A 47 -15.46 -14.90 -15.34
N SER A 48 -16.44 -14.70 -14.45
CA SER A 48 -16.14 -14.52 -13.04
C SER A 48 -15.31 -15.73 -12.57
N GLY A 49 -14.20 -15.51 -11.89
CA GLY A 49 -13.48 -16.58 -11.20
C GLY A 49 -14.43 -17.36 -10.26
N PRO A 50 -14.02 -18.53 -9.76
CA PRO A 50 -14.83 -19.27 -8.83
C PRO A 50 -15.11 -18.43 -7.59
N ALA A 51 -16.34 -18.47 -7.09
CA ALA A 51 -16.68 -17.80 -5.83
C ALA A 51 -15.91 -18.46 -4.68
N MET A 52 -15.58 -17.65 -3.65
CA MET A 52 -15.04 -18.17 -2.40
C MET A 52 -15.99 -19.19 -1.78
N PRO A 53 -15.46 -20.23 -1.11
CA PRO A 53 -16.31 -21.16 -0.35
C PRO A 53 -17.05 -20.39 0.75
N GLU A 54 -18.33 -20.72 0.94
CA GLU A 54 -19.09 -20.16 2.07
C GLU A 54 -18.52 -20.67 3.39
N VAL A 55 -18.11 -19.76 4.27
CA VAL A 55 -17.56 -20.05 5.60
C VAL A 55 -18.64 -19.84 6.65
N THR A 56 -18.91 -20.86 7.47
CA THR A 56 -19.75 -20.76 8.66
C THR A 56 -18.89 -20.46 9.89
N SER A 57 -19.48 -20.03 11.00
CA SER A 57 -18.75 -19.73 12.25
C SER A 57 -18.07 -20.96 12.90
N LYS A 58 -18.28 -22.15 12.34
CA LYS A 58 -17.66 -23.41 12.78
C LYS A 58 -16.56 -23.92 11.85
N ASP A 59 -16.38 -23.30 10.72
CA ASP A 59 -15.37 -23.70 9.74
C ASP A 59 -14.03 -23.01 10.02
N GLY A 60 -12.95 -23.76 9.83
CA GLY A 60 -11.59 -23.22 9.97
C GLY A 60 -11.23 -22.80 11.42
N VAL A 61 -11.91 -23.29 12.44
CA VAL A 61 -11.60 -22.99 13.84
C VAL A 61 -10.37 -23.77 14.27
N VAL A 62 -9.39 -23.08 14.83
CA VAL A 62 -8.17 -23.67 15.38
C VAL A 62 -7.89 -23.17 16.79
N LYS A 63 -7.12 -23.95 17.55
CA LYS A 63 -6.47 -23.51 18.79
C LYS A 63 -5.02 -23.23 18.50
N THR A 64 -4.49 -22.19 19.11
CA THR A 64 -3.10 -21.79 18.98
C THR A 64 -2.27 -22.24 20.16
N VAL A 65 -1.06 -22.70 19.87
CA VAL A 65 0.01 -22.89 20.86
C VAL A 65 1.19 -22.05 20.38
N GLU A 66 1.50 -21.01 21.11
CA GLU A 66 2.61 -20.11 20.82
C GLU A 66 3.94 -20.72 21.28
N ALA A 67 4.96 -20.66 20.44
CA ALA A 67 6.31 -21.08 20.80
C ALA A 67 7.02 -19.96 21.59
N LYS A 68 7.12 -20.14 22.91
CA LYS A 68 7.80 -19.17 23.79
C LYS A 68 9.27 -19.54 23.96
N ILE A 69 10.14 -18.79 23.27
CA ILE A 69 11.59 -18.96 23.34
C ILE A 69 12.11 -18.08 24.48
N ASP A 70 12.69 -18.69 25.50
CA ASP A 70 13.29 -18.03 26.66
C ASP A 70 14.83 -17.95 26.48
N ASP A 71 15.28 -17.12 25.55
CA ASP A 71 16.67 -16.77 25.33
C ASP A 71 16.78 -15.24 25.18
N PRO A 72 17.45 -14.53 26.10
CA PRO A 72 17.48 -13.07 26.10
C PRO A 72 18.29 -12.44 24.96
N GLU A 73 19.02 -13.25 24.20
CA GLU A 73 19.79 -12.81 23.02
C GLU A 73 19.11 -13.22 21.71
N PHE A 74 17.89 -13.80 21.79
CA PHE A 74 17.15 -14.20 20.61
C PHE A 74 16.10 -13.13 20.25
N GLU A 75 16.19 -12.64 19.04
CA GLU A 75 15.22 -11.72 18.45
C GLU A 75 14.36 -12.50 17.43
N ALA A 76 13.06 -12.53 17.66
CA ALA A 76 12.14 -13.28 16.82
C ALA A 76 12.00 -12.69 15.41
N ASP A 77 12.25 -11.40 15.24
CA ASP A 77 12.11 -10.66 13.97
C ASP A 77 13.08 -11.17 12.90
N GLY A 78 14.26 -11.64 13.31
CA GLY A 78 15.23 -12.25 12.40
C GLY A 78 14.98 -13.73 12.10
N LEU A 79 14.02 -14.37 12.75
CA LEU A 79 13.76 -15.81 12.59
C LEU A 79 13.07 -16.12 11.27
N GLN A 80 13.52 -17.15 10.60
CA GLN A 80 12.80 -17.82 9.51
C GLN A 80 12.60 -19.30 9.85
N VAL A 81 11.35 -19.70 10.03
CA VAL A 81 10.97 -21.11 10.24
C VAL A 81 10.99 -21.84 8.90
N LEU A 82 11.63 -23.00 8.82
CA LEU A 82 11.79 -23.77 7.59
C LEU A 82 10.99 -25.07 7.57
N ALA A 83 11.05 -25.83 8.65
CA ALA A 83 10.41 -27.13 8.73
C ALA A 83 10.23 -27.60 10.17
N MET A 84 9.39 -28.60 10.36
CA MET A 84 9.34 -29.39 11.60
C MET A 84 9.61 -30.87 11.27
N GLU A 85 10.64 -31.43 11.89
CA GLU A 85 10.91 -32.85 11.84
C GLU A 85 11.05 -33.45 13.24
N LYS A 86 10.43 -34.62 13.46
CA LYS A 86 10.52 -35.37 14.72
C LYS A 86 10.21 -34.52 15.97
N ASP A 87 9.15 -33.74 15.92
CA ASP A 87 8.70 -32.85 17.02
C ASP A 87 9.71 -31.75 17.37
N ARG A 88 10.47 -31.27 16.39
CA ARG A 88 11.42 -30.17 16.50
C ARG A 88 11.30 -29.24 15.29
N ILE A 89 11.17 -27.97 15.55
CA ILE A 89 11.18 -26.92 14.55
C ILE A 89 12.63 -26.56 14.24
N TYR A 90 12.91 -26.35 12.96
CA TYR A 90 14.19 -25.91 12.45
C TYR A 90 14.01 -24.62 11.66
N GLY A 91 14.91 -23.68 11.87
CA GLY A 91 14.92 -22.39 11.21
C GLY A 91 16.31 -21.80 11.23
N PHE A 92 16.44 -20.63 10.66
CA PHE A 92 17.62 -19.81 10.85
C PHE A 92 17.19 -18.40 11.28
N SER A 93 18.13 -17.68 11.92
CA SER A 93 17.92 -16.34 12.39
C SER A 93 19.05 -15.44 11.91
N TYR A 94 18.70 -14.26 11.42
CA TYR A 94 19.67 -13.20 11.20
C TYR A 94 19.98 -12.53 12.54
N VAL A 95 21.26 -12.35 12.83
CA VAL A 95 21.72 -11.67 14.04
C VAL A 95 22.39 -10.39 13.63
N TYR A 96 21.90 -9.28 14.14
CA TYR A 96 22.47 -7.96 13.90
C TYR A 96 23.40 -7.60 15.08
N GLU A 97 24.73 -7.69 14.88
CA GLU A 97 25.70 -7.31 15.90
C GLU A 97 26.00 -5.80 15.83
N SER A 98 26.18 -5.16 17.01
CA SER A 98 26.34 -3.70 17.14
C SER A 98 27.59 -3.11 16.46
N GLU A 99 28.51 -3.94 16.00
CA GLU A 99 29.76 -3.53 15.33
C GLU A 99 29.73 -3.71 13.79
N GLY A 100 28.55 -3.96 13.21
CA GLY A 100 28.35 -3.95 11.76
C GLY A 100 28.57 -5.29 11.06
N SER A 101 28.75 -6.40 11.78
CA SER A 101 28.74 -7.74 11.20
C SER A 101 27.36 -8.38 11.37
N ASN A 102 26.75 -8.78 10.25
CA ASN A 102 25.53 -9.56 10.27
C ASN A 102 25.93 -11.05 10.36
N GLY A 103 25.36 -11.75 11.36
CA GLY A 103 25.60 -13.19 11.52
C GLY A 103 24.37 -14.00 11.16
N THR A 104 24.55 -15.26 10.78
CA THR A 104 23.46 -16.22 10.61
C THR A 104 23.58 -17.32 11.68
N GLU A 105 22.49 -17.57 12.39
CA GLU A 105 22.36 -18.65 13.36
C GLU A 105 21.40 -19.71 12.86
N LEU A 106 21.83 -20.98 12.86
CA LEU A 106 20.95 -22.13 12.66
C LEU A 106 20.27 -22.43 13.97
N VAL A 107 18.94 -22.39 14.00
CA VAL A 107 18.16 -22.54 15.22
C VAL A 107 17.27 -23.78 15.19
N SER A 108 17.00 -24.34 16.37
CA SER A 108 15.99 -25.38 16.51
C SER A 108 15.38 -25.40 17.91
N PHE A 109 14.08 -25.68 18.00
CA PHE A 109 13.32 -25.66 19.24
C PHE A 109 12.11 -26.59 19.13
N LYS A 110 11.46 -26.89 20.25
CA LYS A 110 10.18 -27.61 20.25
C LYS A 110 9.00 -26.68 19.93
N PRO A 111 7.82 -27.21 19.54
CA PRO A 111 6.65 -26.39 19.22
C PRO A 111 6.20 -25.42 20.31
N ASP A 112 6.53 -25.69 21.57
CA ASP A 112 6.27 -24.80 22.72
C ASP A 112 7.41 -23.80 23.00
N GLY A 113 8.43 -23.73 22.14
CA GLY A 113 9.62 -22.90 22.28
C GLY A 113 10.70 -23.50 23.21
N SER A 114 10.42 -24.58 23.91
CA SER A 114 11.40 -25.21 24.82
C SER A 114 12.54 -25.93 24.06
N ASP A 115 13.64 -26.24 24.79
CA ASP A 115 14.85 -26.89 24.26
C ASP A 115 15.42 -26.15 23.05
N PHE A 116 15.43 -24.81 23.13
CA PHE A 116 16.00 -23.92 22.11
C PHE A 116 17.50 -24.18 21.98
N LYS A 117 17.98 -24.26 20.75
CA LYS A 117 19.40 -24.43 20.37
C LYS A 117 19.72 -23.49 19.24
N LYS A 118 20.87 -22.83 19.33
CA LYS A 118 21.41 -21.99 18.28
C LYS A 118 22.85 -22.38 17.96
N THR A 119 23.23 -22.29 16.72
CA THR A 119 24.58 -22.56 16.24
C THR A 119 24.95 -21.47 15.25
N LYS A 120 25.99 -20.68 15.57
CA LYS A 120 26.51 -19.66 14.62
C LYS A 120 27.00 -20.38 13.35
N TYR A 121 26.42 -19.98 12.23
CA TYR A 121 26.85 -20.42 10.92
C TYR A 121 27.68 -19.30 10.29
N LYS A 122 28.96 -19.58 10.02
CA LYS A 122 29.83 -18.59 9.39
C LYS A 122 29.52 -18.49 7.90
N VAL A 123 28.80 -17.51 7.50
CA VAL A 123 28.95 -16.83 6.22
C VAL A 123 30.11 -15.86 6.38
N ASP A 124 30.95 -15.68 5.38
CA ASP A 124 32.02 -14.68 5.43
C ASP A 124 31.39 -13.30 5.52
N GLU A 125 31.49 -12.69 6.71
CA GLU A 125 30.62 -11.64 7.23
C GLU A 125 30.52 -10.35 6.38
N ALA A 126 31.42 -10.18 5.42
CA ALA A 126 31.45 -8.99 4.57
C ALA A 126 30.73 -9.14 3.24
N ASN A 127 30.66 -10.35 2.68
CA ASN A 127 30.29 -10.57 1.28
C ASN A 127 29.36 -11.76 1.03
N GLU A 128 28.93 -12.51 2.04
CA GLU A 128 28.03 -13.65 1.88
C GLU A 128 26.70 -13.46 2.58
N GLU A 129 25.61 -13.79 1.88
CA GLU A 129 24.23 -13.75 2.41
C GLU A 129 23.49 -15.04 2.09
N VAL A 130 22.59 -15.50 2.98
CA VAL A 130 21.69 -16.62 2.71
C VAL A 130 20.47 -16.11 1.93
N SER A 131 20.47 -16.27 0.62
CA SER A 131 19.40 -15.79 -0.26
C SER A 131 18.16 -16.69 -0.21
N ALA A 132 18.31 -18.00 -0.02
CA ALA A 132 17.19 -18.94 0.09
C ALA A 132 17.58 -20.14 0.96
N SER A 133 16.58 -20.71 1.65
CA SER A 133 16.82 -21.78 2.60
C SER A 133 15.67 -22.77 2.70
N ALA A 134 16.01 -24.04 2.99
CA ALA A 134 15.09 -25.10 3.34
C ALA A 134 15.72 -26.04 4.39
N PHE A 135 14.88 -26.88 5.00
CA PHE A 135 15.36 -27.94 5.86
C PHE A 135 14.75 -29.27 5.41
N TYR A 136 15.58 -30.30 5.20
CA TYR A 136 15.13 -31.60 4.74
C TYR A 136 16.08 -32.71 5.19
N ASP A 137 15.48 -33.82 5.69
CA ASP A 137 16.21 -35.03 6.15
C ASP A 137 17.36 -34.70 7.12
N GLY A 138 17.10 -33.83 8.09
CA GLY A 138 18.03 -33.46 9.16
C GLY A 138 19.13 -32.47 8.73
N ASN A 139 19.04 -31.82 7.57
CA ASN A 139 20.04 -30.88 7.08
C ASN A 139 19.40 -29.57 6.59
N PHE A 140 20.09 -28.48 6.84
CA PHE A 140 19.82 -27.19 6.19
C PHE A 140 20.34 -27.24 4.75
N LEU A 141 19.56 -26.76 3.84
CA LEU A 141 19.87 -26.54 2.43
C LEU A 141 19.85 -25.04 2.20
N LEU A 142 21.02 -24.44 2.03
CA LEU A 142 21.19 -23.00 1.97
C LEU A 142 21.68 -22.61 0.59
N VAL A 143 21.07 -21.63 -0.03
CA VAL A 143 21.65 -20.92 -1.16
C VAL A 143 22.31 -19.68 -0.62
N VAL A 144 23.62 -19.61 -0.79
CA VAL A 144 24.44 -18.49 -0.33
C VAL A 144 24.85 -17.67 -1.54
N SER A 145 24.51 -16.40 -1.57
CA SER A 145 25.04 -15.42 -2.51
C SER A 145 26.34 -14.84 -1.97
N GLN A 146 27.33 -14.69 -2.84
CA GLN A 146 28.59 -14.05 -2.54
C GLN A 146 28.85 -12.93 -3.54
N PHE A 147 29.04 -11.73 -3.02
CA PHE A 147 29.34 -10.53 -3.80
C PHE A 147 30.85 -10.31 -3.84
N SER A 148 31.42 -10.18 -5.04
CA SER A 148 32.87 -10.08 -5.24
C SER A 148 33.46 -8.71 -4.86
N ASN A 149 32.62 -7.68 -4.74
CA ASN A 149 33.06 -6.35 -4.39
C ASN A 149 31.97 -5.59 -3.60
N SER A 150 32.09 -5.60 -2.28
CA SER A 150 31.20 -4.81 -1.40
C SER A 150 31.41 -3.30 -1.56
N GLU A 151 32.61 -2.87 -2.03
CA GLU A 151 32.93 -1.46 -2.21
C GLU A 151 32.09 -0.81 -3.33
N ALA A 152 31.76 -1.56 -4.40
CA ALA A 152 30.89 -1.08 -5.46
C ALA A 152 29.44 -0.92 -4.96
N LEU A 153 28.95 -1.88 -4.19
CA LEU A 153 27.62 -1.81 -3.57
C LEU A 153 27.56 -0.69 -2.53
N ASP A 154 28.58 -0.59 -1.68
CA ASP A 154 28.70 0.52 -0.71
C ASP A 154 28.78 1.86 -1.42
N TYR A 155 29.49 1.96 -2.55
CA TYR A 155 29.54 3.18 -3.36
C TYR A 155 28.18 3.54 -3.93
N VAL A 156 27.42 2.61 -4.49
CA VAL A 156 26.05 2.84 -4.98
C VAL A 156 25.13 3.23 -3.83
N LEU A 157 25.23 2.56 -2.68
CA LEU A 157 24.43 2.88 -1.49
C LEU A 157 24.82 4.22 -0.82
N GLU A 158 26.08 4.65 -0.96
CA GLU A 158 26.54 5.94 -0.41
C GLU A 158 26.29 7.12 -1.35
N ASN A 159 26.26 6.88 -2.66
CA ASN A 159 26.12 7.92 -3.68
C ASN A 159 24.80 7.83 -4.46
N GLY A 160 23.99 6.81 -4.24
CA GLY A 160 22.71 6.57 -4.90
C GLY A 160 21.50 7.18 -4.17
N GLY A 161 21.70 8.27 -3.43
CA GLY A 161 20.65 8.91 -2.63
C GLY A 161 19.67 9.80 -3.39
N GLU A 162 19.71 9.85 -4.71
CA GLU A 162 18.72 10.56 -5.51
C GLU A 162 17.99 9.57 -6.43
N GLU A 163 16.70 9.40 -6.26
CA GLU A 163 15.86 8.58 -7.14
C GLU A 163 16.03 9.00 -8.60
N GLY A 164 16.28 8.00 -9.45
CA GLY A 164 16.30 8.17 -10.91
C GLY A 164 17.62 8.66 -11.51
N LYS A 165 18.70 8.81 -10.75
CA LYS A 165 20.03 8.96 -11.33
C LYS A 165 20.75 7.61 -11.33
N ASP A 166 21.05 7.10 -12.51
CA ASP A 166 22.03 6.04 -12.66
C ASP A 166 23.35 6.49 -12.04
N VAL A 167 23.70 5.92 -10.88
CA VAL A 167 25.00 6.17 -10.27
C VAL A 167 26.02 5.48 -11.13
N GLU A 168 26.77 6.22 -11.93
CA GLU A 168 27.92 5.70 -12.62
C GLU A 168 28.94 5.23 -11.57
N VAL A 169 28.97 3.91 -11.35
CA VAL A 169 30.00 3.30 -10.53
C VAL A 169 31.33 3.51 -11.23
N PRO A 170 32.34 4.09 -10.57
CA PRO A 170 33.66 4.28 -11.19
C PRO A 170 34.17 3.02 -11.85
N ASP A 171 34.76 3.13 -13.04
CA ASP A 171 35.29 1.98 -13.82
C ASP A 171 36.18 1.05 -12.98
N GLU A 172 36.85 1.57 -11.95
CA GLU A 172 37.71 0.82 -11.01
C GLU A 172 36.89 -0.06 -10.05
N LEU A 173 35.61 0.24 -9.84
CA LEU A 173 34.68 -0.51 -8.99
C LEU A 173 33.66 -1.32 -9.82
N SER A 174 33.42 -0.96 -11.08
CA SER A 174 32.39 -1.56 -11.94
C SER A 174 32.80 -2.89 -12.58
N GLU A 175 34.10 -3.15 -12.78
CA GLU A 175 34.57 -4.34 -13.49
C GLU A 175 34.41 -5.67 -12.69
N ASP A 176 34.12 -5.63 -11.37
CA ASP A 176 34.15 -6.80 -10.49
C ASP A 176 32.87 -7.07 -9.67
N ALA A 177 31.78 -6.34 -9.84
CA ALA A 177 30.54 -6.54 -9.10
C ALA A 177 29.75 -7.74 -9.66
N THR A 178 30.23 -8.96 -9.46
CA THR A 178 29.51 -10.18 -9.83
C THR A 178 29.04 -10.93 -8.60
N ALA A 179 27.74 -11.27 -8.56
CA ALA A 179 27.22 -12.19 -7.56
C ALA A 179 27.49 -13.65 -7.99
N THR A 180 27.98 -14.46 -7.07
CA THR A 180 28.07 -15.92 -7.26
C THR A 180 27.18 -16.60 -6.23
N PHE A 181 26.59 -17.73 -6.59
CA PHE A 181 25.65 -18.46 -5.75
C PHE A 181 26.15 -19.87 -5.50
N GLU A 182 26.06 -20.32 -4.25
CA GLU A 182 26.40 -21.66 -3.85
C GLU A 182 25.25 -22.36 -3.14
N LEU A 183 24.88 -23.55 -3.57
CA LEU A 183 24.00 -24.43 -2.82
C LEU A 183 24.82 -25.24 -1.83
N ARG A 184 24.50 -25.13 -0.56
CA ARG A 184 25.22 -25.80 0.55
C ARG A 184 24.29 -26.71 1.33
N SER A 185 24.74 -27.88 1.74
CA SER A 185 24.07 -28.73 2.74
C SER A 185 24.83 -28.68 4.06
N VAL A 186 24.14 -28.30 5.13
CA VAL A 186 24.75 -28.03 6.44
C VAL A 186 23.95 -28.72 7.53
N THR A 187 24.65 -29.42 8.47
CA THR A 187 23.98 -30.02 9.64
C THR A 187 23.55 -28.97 10.65
N PRO A 188 22.61 -29.28 11.58
CA PRO A 188 22.22 -28.35 12.64
C PRO A 188 23.39 -27.88 13.55
N GLU A 189 24.50 -28.60 13.56
CA GLU A 189 25.72 -28.22 14.27
C GLU A 189 26.65 -27.31 13.44
N GLY A 190 26.19 -26.85 12.27
CA GLY A 190 26.94 -25.94 11.38
C GLY A 190 28.02 -26.61 10.56
N LYS A 191 28.03 -27.96 10.45
CA LYS A 191 29.02 -28.71 9.65
C LYS A 191 28.50 -28.83 8.22
N GLU A 192 29.29 -28.35 7.27
CA GLU A 192 29.02 -28.52 5.86
C GLU A 192 29.21 -29.98 5.42
N ASN A 193 28.23 -30.54 4.74
CA ASN A 193 28.32 -31.85 4.09
C ASN A 193 28.88 -31.75 2.67
N TRP A 194 28.39 -30.77 1.93
CA TRP A 194 28.82 -30.43 0.57
C TRP A 194 28.42 -29.02 0.20
N ALA A 195 29.11 -28.41 -0.74
CA ALA A 195 28.80 -27.14 -1.37
C ALA A 195 29.03 -27.23 -2.88
N VAL A 196 28.20 -26.64 -3.67
CA VAL A 196 28.32 -26.59 -5.13
C VAL A 196 27.93 -25.21 -5.65
N LYS A 197 28.73 -24.72 -6.62
CA LYS A 197 28.38 -23.45 -7.28
C LYS A 197 27.18 -23.64 -8.20
N LEU A 198 26.28 -22.69 -8.20
CA LEU A 198 25.26 -22.59 -9.21
C LEU A 198 25.85 -21.90 -10.44
N GLU A 199 25.58 -22.45 -11.62
CA GLU A 199 26.11 -21.93 -12.88
C GLU A 199 24.96 -21.36 -13.72
N PRO A 200 24.54 -20.09 -13.50
CA PRO A 200 23.50 -19.46 -14.27
C PRO A 200 23.91 -19.21 -15.72
N GLU A 201 22.95 -19.12 -16.64
CA GLU A 201 23.22 -18.77 -18.04
C GLU A 201 23.49 -17.27 -18.17
N ASN A 202 22.74 -16.43 -17.42
CA ASN A 202 22.96 -14.99 -17.31
C ASN A 202 23.50 -14.63 -15.92
N LYS A 203 24.77 -14.27 -15.82
CA LYS A 203 25.41 -13.96 -14.54
C LYS A 203 25.11 -12.55 -14.02
N ASP A 204 24.74 -11.65 -14.92
CA ASP A 204 24.50 -10.25 -14.59
C ASP A 204 23.09 -10.03 -14.01
N TYR A 205 22.17 -10.95 -14.33
CA TYR A 205 20.79 -10.89 -13.87
C TYR A 205 20.32 -12.28 -13.42
N PHE A 206 20.87 -12.78 -12.32
CA PHE A 206 20.47 -14.08 -11.75
C PHE A 206 20.11 -13.92 -10.28
N PHE A 207 18.94 -14.40 -9.90
CA PHE A 207 18.55 -14.51 -8.50
C PHE A 207 17.82 -15.83 -8.23
N VAL A 208 17.89 -16.27 -6.98
CA VAL A 208 17.22 -17.47 -6.49
C VAL A 208 16.04 -17.04 -5.62
N SER A 209 14.83 -17.38 -6.02
CA SER A 209 13.61 -17.04 -5.29
C SER A 209 13.30 -18.03 -4.15
N SER A 210 13.61 -19.32 -4.33
CA SER A 210 13.38 -20.30 -3.27
C SER A 210 14.20 -21.58 -3.45
N VAL A 211 14.32 -22.34 -2.37
CA VAL A 211 14.83 -23.70 -2.38
C VAL A 211 13.88 -24.61 -1.63
N CYS A 212 13.66 -25.80 -2.13
CA CYS A 212 12.89 -26.87 -1.48
C CYS A 212 13.50 -28.24 -1.76
N ALA A 213 13.07 -29.25 -1.04
CA ALA A 213 13.59 -30.61 -1.23
C ALA A 213 12.52 -31.67 -0.98
N ASN A 214 12.66 -32.79 -1.66
CA ASN A 214 11.89 -34.01 -1.44
C ASN A 214 12.77 -35.23 -1.69
N GLU A 215 12.19 -36.43 -1.80
CA GLU A 215 12.94 -37.69 -2.04
C GLU A 215 13.72 -37.69 -3.35
N GLU A 216 13.34 -36.90 -4.36
CA GLU A 216 14.03 -36.82 -5.65
C GLU A 216 15.31 -35.98 -5.58
N GLY A 217 15.35 -34.94 -4.73
CA GLY A 217 16.51 -34.07 -4.60
C GLY A 217 16.19 -32.70 -4.03
N VAL A 218 17.12 -31.77 -4.24
CA VAL A 218 16.99 -30.35 -3.91
C VAL A 218 16.60 -29.59 -5.16
N MET A 219 15.52 -28.87 -5.11
CA MET A 219 15.03 -28.02 -6.20
C MET A 219 15.33 -26.55 -5.87
N VAL A 220 16.11 -25.92 -6.74
CA VAL A 220 16.43 -24.49 -6.68
C VAL A 220 15.57 -23.79 -7.71
N VAL A 221 14.76 -22.85 -7.26
CA VAL A 221 13.90 -21.99 -8.07
C VAL A 221 14.61 -20.67 -8.30
N SER A 222 14.74 -20.27 -9.54
CA SER A 222 15.40 -19.02 -9.95
C SER A 222 14.61 -18.36 -11.08
N ASN A 223 14.99 -17.14 -11.45
CA ASN A 223 14.46 -16.49 -12.64
C ASN A 223 14.76 -17.23 -13.96
N GLU A 224 15.72 -18.18 -13.97
CA GLU A 224 16.00 -19.07 -15.12
C GLU A 224 15.17 -20.37 -15.08
N GLY A 225 14.34 -20.57 -14.02
CA GLY A 225 13.46 -21.73 -13.86
C GLY A 225 13.82 -22.61 -12.67
N VAL A 226 13.64 -23.93 -12.78
CA VAL A 226 13.79 -24.88 -11.68
C VAL A 226 14.82 -25.94 -12.01
N ASN A 227 15.87 -26.02 -11.20
CA ASN A 227 16.93 -27.00 -11.30
C ASN A 227 16.87 -28.02 -10.16
N LEU A 228 17.07 -29.32 -10.47
CA LEU A 228 17.11 -30.41 -9.50
C LEU A 228 18.56 -30.85 -9.23
N TYR A 229 18.93 -30.85 -7.95
CA TYR A 229 20.28 -31.24 -7.48
C TYR A 229 20.20 -32.45 -6.56
N SER A 230 21.30 -33.20 -6.47
CA SER A 230 21.42 -34.39 -5.67
C SER A 230 21.53 -34.08 -4.17
N LEU A 231 20.69 -34.70 -3.33
CA LEU A 231 20.81 -34.61 -1.86
C LEU A 231 22.17 -35.14 -1.34
N LYS A 232 22.80 -36.04 -2.07
CA LYS A 232 24.01 -36.72 -1.62
C LYS A 232 25.26 -35.85 -1.72
N ASP A 233 25.43 -35.13 -2.82
CA ASP A 233 26.69 -34.46 -3.19
C ASP A 233 26.47 -33.10 -3.90
N GLY A 234 25.25 -32.62 -3.98
CA GLY A 234 24.89 -31.35 -4.62
C GLY A 234 25.00 -31.29 -6.14
N SER A 235 25.38 -32.42 -6.81
CA SER A 235 25.54 -32.41 -8.27
C SER A 235 24.20 -32.15 -8.98
N LEU A 236 24.24 -31.34 -10.04
CA LEU A 236 23.06 -31.08 -10.88
C LEU A 236 22.58 -32.40 -11.52
N ILE A 237 21.35 -32.79 -11.27
CA ILE A 237 20.71 -33.96 -11.87
C ILE A 237 20.09 -33.59 -13.21
N ARG A 238 19.26 -32.59 -13.24
CA ARG A 238 18.56 -32.10 -14.45
C ARG A 238 17.91 -30.71 -14.23
N ASN A 239 17.65 -30.04 -15.31
CA ASN A 239 16.72 -28.94 -15.31
C ASN A 239 15.29 -29.51 -15.39
N ILE A 240 14.37 -29.04 -14.52
CA ILE A 240 12.95 -29.43 -14.50
C ILE A 240 12.17 -28.51 -15.43
N CYS A 241 12.29 -27.21 -15.21
CA CYS A 241 11.60 -26.16 -15.92
C CYS A 241 12.60 -25.08 -16.30
N LYS A 242 12.56 -24.59 -17.54
CA LYS A 242 13.37 -23.45 -17.97
C LYS A 242 12.45 -22.28 -18.32
N THR A 243 12.79 -21.12 -17.83
CA THR A 243 12.13 -19.83 -18.12
C THR A 243 13.13 -18.91 -18.81
N ASP A 244 12.62 -17.93 -19.50
CA ASP A 244 13.39 -16.85 -20.09
C ASP A 244 13.19 -15.61 -19.20
N PRO A 245 14.21 -15.15 -18.47
CA PRO A 245 14.06 -14.05 -17.51
C PRO A 245 13.52 -12.75 -18.11
N ASP A 246 13.76 -12.51 -19.40
CA ASP A 246 13.35 -11.28 -20.08
C ASP A 246 11.87 -11.28 -20.51
N THR A 247 11.22 -12.45 -20.51
CA THR A 247 9.86 -12.61 -21.03
C THR A 247 8.94 -13.40 -20.13
N PHE A 248 9.44 -13.93 -19.03
CA PHE A 248 8.65 -14.73 -18.11
C PHE A 248 7.94 -13.82 -17.11
N GLU A 249 6.62 -13.88 -17.12
CA GLU A 249 5.74 -13.20 -16.19
C GLU A 249 5.09 -14.22 -15.25
N GLY A 250 5.08 -13.93 -13.94
CA GLY A 250 4.49 -14.80 -12.92
C GLY A 250 5.49 -15.39 -11.92
N ILE A 251 4.97 -15.97 -10.86
CA ILE A 251 5.76 -16.52 -9.75
C ILE A 251 5.78 -18.06 -9.83
N LEU A 252 6.98 -18.64 -9.76
CA LEU A 252 7.19 -20.08 -9.75
C LEU A 252 7.14 -20.64 -8.32
N TYR A 253 6.40 -21.73 -8.15
CA TYR A 253 6.38 -22.52 -6.93
C TYR A 253 6.63 -23.99 -7.25
N VAL A 254 7.31 -24.68 -6.35
CA VAL A 254 7.48 -26.14 -6.40
C VAL A 254 6.67 -26.78 -5.29
N LEU A 255 5.72 -27.61 -5.65
CA LEU A 255 4.88 -28.33 -4.71
C LEU A 255 5.64 -29.48 -4.05
N THR A 256 5.15 -30.00 -2.93
CA THR A 256 5.81 -31.06 -2.15
C THR A 256 6.09 -32.33 -2.98
N ASP A 257 5.24 -32.63 -3.97
CA ASP A 257 5.43 -33.77 -4.87
C ASP A 257 6.39 -33.49 -6.05
N GLY A 258 7.00 -32.32 -6.10
CA GLY A 258 7.90 -31.88 -7.16
C GLY A 258 7.20 -31.25 -8.37
N THR A 259 5.89 -31.13 -8.35
CA THR A 259 5.15 -30.42 -9.41
C THR A 259 5.50 -28.94 -9.41
N VAL A 260 5.90 -28.41 -10.57
CA VAL A 260 6.13 -26.96 -10.74
C VAL A 260 4.83 -26.30 -11.17
N ILE A 261 4.44 -25.26 -10.45
CA ILE A 261 3.32 -24.39 -10.81
C ILE A 261 3.80 -22.96 -11.01
N MET A 262 3.08 -22.21 -11.82
CA MET A 262 3.21 -20.78 -11.99
C MET A 262 1.87 -20.14 -11.65
N ILE A 263 1.89 -19.12 -10.82
CA ILE A 263 0.75 -18.25 -10.62
C ILE A 263 0.99 -17.00 -11.45
N ASP A 264 0.07 -16.74 -12.35
CA ASP A 264 0.03 -15.55 -13.17
C ASP A 264 -0.70 -14.47 -12.36
N ASP A 265 0.05 -13.51 -11.88
CA ASP A 265 -0.41 -12.36 -11.10
C ASP A 265 -0.48 -11.06 -11.94
N THR A 266 -0.11 -11.12 -13.21
CA THR A 266 -0.16 -9.98 -14.14
C THR A 266 -1.59 -9.56 -14.49
N THR A 267 -2.56 -10.41 -14.18
CA THR A 267 -3.98 -10.14 -14.36
C THR A 267 -4.73 -10.44 -13.07
N MET A 268 -5.83 -9.75 -12.82
CA MET A 268 -6.74 -10.02 -11.68
C MET A 268 -7.28 -11.47 -11.62
N ASN A 269 -6.98 -12.26 -12.62
CA ASN A 269 -7.35 -13.67 -12.75
C ASN A 269 -6.23 -14.60 -12.29
N ASN A 270 -5.85 -14.60 -11.05
CA ASN A 270 -4.87 -15.52 -10.46
C ASN A 270 -4.94 -16.94 -11.04
N LYS A 271 -4.33 -17.14 -12.18
CA LYS A 271 -4.35 -18.43 -12.90
C LYS A 271 -3.24 -19.31 -12.39
N VAL A 272 -3.61 -20.49 -11.93
CA VAL A 272 -2.66 -21.54 -11.58
C VAL A 272 -2.36 -22.36 -12.84
N ASN A 273 -1.13 -22.24 -13.34
CA ASN A 273 -0.63 -22.97 -14.47
C ASN A 273 0.33 -24.07 -13.99
N VAL A 274 0.16 -25.28 -14.47
CA VAL A 274 1.02 -26.42 -14.12
C VAL A 274 1.99 -26.69 -15.26
N TYR A 275 3.28 -26.80 -14.92
CA TYR A 275 4.30 -27.14 -15.92
C TYR A 275 4.17 -28.59 -16.40
N ASN A 276 4.16 -28.78 -17.68
CA ASN A 276 4.13 -30.09 -18.31
C ASN A 276 5.51 -30.45 -18.86
N GLU A 277 6.26 -31.27 -18.13
CA GLU A 277 7.62 -31.69 -18.51
C GLU A 277 7.72 -32.33 -19.91
N LYS A 278 6.61 -32.87 -20.46
CA LYS A 278 6.63 -33.53 -21.78
C LYS A 278 6.52 -32.54 -22.93
N THR A 279 5.79 -31.46 -22.73
CA THR A 279 5.61 -30.42 -23.76
C THR A 279 6.56 -29.25 -23.55
N GLY A 280 7.06 -29.04 -22.33
CA GLY A 280 7.87 -27.87 -21.95
C GLY A 280 7.02 -26.61 -21.80
N GLU A 281 5.71 -26.74 -21.55
CA GLU A 281 4.78 -25.61 -21.51
C GLU A 281 4.00 -25.59 -20.18
N PHE A 282 3.63 -24.41 -19.74
CA PHE A 282 2.66 -24.22 -18.66
C PHE A 282 1.24 -24.37 -19.19
N VAL A 283 0.41 -25.10 -18.48
CA VAL A 283 -0.99 -25.38 -18.85
C VAL A 283 -1.89 -24.89 -17.73
N GLU A 284 -2.81 -23.99 -18.05
CA GLU A 284 -3.83 -23.51 -17.12
C GLU A 284 -4.59 -24.68 -16.48
N LYS A 285 -4.61 -24.70 -15.17
CA LYS A 285 -5.24 -25.77 -14.40
C LYS A 285 -6.44 -25.29 -13.61
N GLN A 286 -6.33 -24.10 -13.04
CA GLN A 286 -7.36 -23.54 -12.16
C GLN A 286 -7.26 -22.02 -12.18
N VAL A 287 -8.41 -21.36 -12.00
CA VAL A 287 -8.49 -19.92 -11.70
C VAL A 287 -8.84 -19.81 -10.21
N LEU A 288 -8.13 -18.96 -9.48
CA LEU A 288 -8.42 -18.67 -8.08
C LEU A 288 -9.45 -17.53 -7.97
N PRO A 289 -10.19 -17.42 -6.88
CA PRO A 289 -11.04 -16.25 -6.61
C PRO A 289 -10.25 -14.93 -6.62
N SER A 290 -10.86 -13.86 -7.11
CA SER A 290 -10.22 -12.52 -7.16
C SER A 290 -9.77 -12.01 -5.78
N SER A 291 -10.53 -12.31 -4.73
CA SER A 291 -10.15 -11.99 -3.35
C SER A 291 -8.90 -12.72 -2.82
N MET A 292 -8.32 -13.64 -3.62
CA MET A 292 -7.07 -14.35 -3.31
C MET A 292 -5.88 -13.84 -4.12
N GLN A 293 -5.98 -12.67 -4.73
CA GLN A 293 -4.95 -12.12 -5.60
C GLN A 293 -3.61 -11.97 -4.89
N SER A 294 -3.60 -11.43 -3.69
CA SER A 294 -2.38 -11.21 -2.89
C SER A 294 -2.08 -12.36 -1.91
N ALA A 295 -2.77 -13.50 -2.04
CA ALA A 295 -2.59 -14.60 -1.10
C ALA A 295 -1.23 -15.29 -1.27
N MET A 296 -0.54 -15.50 -0.16
CA MET A 296 0.73 -16.23 -0.15
C MET A 296 0.51 -17.73 -0.37
N VAL A 297 1.40 -18.33 -1.15
CA VAL A 297 1.32 -19.75 -1.54
C VAL A 297 2.31 -20.59 -0.76
N PHE A 298 1.83 -21.65 -0.12
CA PHE A 298 2.67 -22.59 0.64
C PHE A 298 2.41 -24.03 0.18
N PRO A 299 3.43 -24.80 -0.20
CA PRO A 299 3.27 -26.20 -0.59
C PRO A 299 2.68 -27.06 0.52
N GLY A 300 1.79 -28.01 0.18
CA GLY A 300 1.15 -28.91 1.11
C GLY A 300 1.27 -30.38 0.70
N THR A 301 0.88 -31.27 1.61
CA THR A 301 0.75 -32.71 1.36
C THR A 301 -0.69 -33.18 1.36
N LYS A 302 -1.51 -32.61 2.27
CA LYS A 302 -2.95 -32.88 2.33
C LYS A 302 -3.71 -32.19 1.20
N TYR A 303 -3.33 -30.95 0.91
CA TYR A 303 -3.76 -30.18 -0.25
C TYR A 303 -2.56 -30.04 -1.18
N SER A 304 -2.80 -29.72 -2.44
CA SER A 304 -1.69 -29.44 -3.37
C SER A 304 -0.85 -28.26 -2.87
N PHE A 305 -1.54 -27.23 -2.36
CA PHE A 305 -0.93 -26.09 -1.68
C PHE A 305 -1.95 -25.40 -0.79
N TYR A 306 -1.44 -24.50 0.04
CA TYR A 306 -2.24 -23.59 0.86
C TYR A 306 -2.13 -22.17 0.32
N LEU A 307 -3.24 -21.43 0.42
CA LEU A 307 -3.31 -19.99 0.19
C LEU A 307 -3.56 -19.31 1.53
N ALA A 308 -2.72 -18.37 1.90
CA ALA A 308 -2.94 -17.52 3.07
C ALA A 308 -3.31 -16.11 2.61
N GLY A 309 -4.54 -15.74 2.87
CA GLY A 309 -5.10 -14.41 2.60
C GLY A 309 -5.39 -13.66 3.92
N ASP A 310 -6.03 -12.51 3.81
CA ASP A 310 -6.32 -11.61 4.94
C ASP A 310 -7.30 -12.19 5.98
N ASP A 311 -8.18 -13.09 5.57
CA ASP A 311 -9.21 -13.66 6.42
C ASP A 311 -8.90 -15.08 6.93
N GLY A 312 -7.86 -15.73 6.36
CA GLY A 312 -7.52 -17.10 6.76
C GLY A 312 -6.64 -17.88 5.79
N VAL A 313 -6.55 -19.18 6.05
CA VAL A 313 -5.79 -20.12 5.23
C VAL A 313 -6.75 -21.09 4.53
N TYR A 314 -6.55 -21.28 3.24
CA TYR A 314 -7.35 -22.16 2.39
C TYR A 314 -6.49 -23.24 1.76
N GLY A 315 -6.97 -24.48 1.77
CA GLY A 315 -6.31 -25.59 1.09
C GLY A 315 -6.86 -25.77 -0.32
N VAL A 316 -5.98 -25.80 -1.32
CA VAL A 316 -6.32 -25.98 -2.74
C VAL A 316 -5.96 -27.39 -3.21
N ASP A 317 -6.91 -28.11 -3.77
CA ASP A 317 -6.68 -29.39 -4.44
C ASP A 317 -6.74 -29.22 -5.97
N LEU A 318 -5.57 -29.22 -6.62
CA LEU A 318 -5.46 -29.08 -8.08
C LEU A 318 -6.12 -30.22 -8.87
N LYS A 319 -6.43 -31.35 -8.24
CA LYS A 319 -7.06 -32.50 -8.94
C LYS A 319 -8.55 -32.33 -9.02
N SER A 320 -9.20 -31.91 -7.92
CA SER A 320 -10.65 -31.66 -7.91
C SER A 320 -11.01 -30.22 -8.27
N GLY A 321 -10.09 -29.28 -8.03
CA GLY A 321 -10.32 -27.82 -8.15
C GLY A 321 -10.99 -27.24 -6.89
N ASP A 322 -11.10 -28.03 -5.82
CA ASP A 322 -11.75 -27.58 -4.60
C ASP A 322 -10.84 -26.63 -3.79
N ILE A 323 -11.43 -25.59 -3.22
CA ILE A 323 -10.83 -24.70 -2.25
C ILE A 323 -11.56 -24.90 -0.91
N THR A 324 -10.82 -25.23 0.13
CA THR A 324 -11.37 -25.58 1.44
C THR A 324 -10.84 -24.64 2.52
N PRO A 325 -11.68 -23.99 3.34
CA PRO A 325 -11.21 -23.18 4.45
C PRO A 325 -10.57 -24.11 5.52
N VAL A 326 -9.29 -23.83 5.83
CA VAL A 326 -8.49 -24.61 6.80
C VAL A 326 -8.34 -23.85 8.10
N VAL A 327 -8.08 -22.56 8.03
CA VAL A 327 -8.06 -21.64 9.17
C VAL A 327 -8.87 -20.42 8.79
N ASN A 328 -9.78 -20.00 9.66
CA ASN A 328 -10.40 -18.69 9.56
C ASN A 328 -10.00 -17.86 10.78
N TYR A 329 -9.38 -16.72 10.57
CA TYR A 329 -8.79 -15.92 11.64
C TYR A 329 -9.85 -15.39 12.60
N VAL A 330 -10.96 -14.86 12.09
CA VAL A 330 -12.08 -14.37 12.92
C VAL A 330 -12.72 -15.50 13.71
N ASN A 331 -12.93 -16.68 13.11
CA ASN A 331 -13.51 -17.82 13.81
C ASN A 331 -12.59 -18.41 14.87
N SER A 332 -11.28 -18.22 14.71
CA SER A 332 -10.25 -18.73 15.62
C SER A 332 -9.80 -17.70 16.65
N ASP A 333 -10.38 -16.50 16.64
CA ASP A 333 -10.00 -15.38 17.49
C ASP A 333 -8.48 -15.02 17.33
N LEU A 334 -7.96 -15.12 16.09
CA LEU A 334 -6.59 -14.83 15.72
C LEU A 334 -6.52 -13.45 15.07
N ASP A 335 -5.71 -12.59 15.64
CA ASP A 335 -5.48 -11.25 15.15
C ASP A 335 -4.07 -11.18 14.54
N LEU A 336 -3.96 -11.49 13.25
CA LEU A 336 -2.73 -11.57 12.51
C LEU A 336 -2.78 -10.59 11.35
N GLN A 337 -1.67 -9.88 11.13
CA GLN A 337 -1.52 -8.97 9.98
C GLN A 337 -1.07 -9.71 8.71
N GLY A 338 -0.39 -10.84 8.85
CA GLY A 338 0.03 -11.65 7.71
C GLY A 338 0.81 -12.88 8.15
N LEU A 339 1.02 -13.81 7.21
CA LEU A 339 1.86 -14.99 7.42
C LEU A 339 3.20 -14.83 6.72
N ALA A 340 4.30 -14.97 7.47
CA ALA A 340 5.63 -15.08 6.88
C ALA A 340 5.93 -16.52 6.40
N ARG A 341 5.43 -17.55 7.11
CA ARG A 341 5.66 -18.97 6.80
C ARG A 341 4.48 -19.83 7.23
N LEU A 342 4.28 -20.91 6.47
CA LEU A 342 3.34 -21.97 6.82
C LEU A 342 3.98 -23.32 6.50
N VAL A 343 3.94 -24.24 7.48
CA VAL A 343 4.43 -25.61 7.36
C VAL A 343 3.33 -26.56 7.79
N GLU A 344 2.97 -27.51 6.92
CA GLU A 344 2.00 -28.55 7.27
C GLU A 344 2.63 -29.58 8.21
N LEU A 345 1.91 -29.92 9.26
CA LEU A 345 2.26 -30.92 10.26
C LEU A 345 1.36 -32.13 10.16
N ASP A 346 1.60 -33.15 11.01
CA ASP A 346 0.75 -34.31 11.12
C ASP A 346 -0.67 -33.97 11.61
N GLU A 347 -1.64 -34.78 11.24
CA GLU A 347 -3.04 -34.70 11.73
C GLU A 347 -3.78 -33.40 11.37
N GLY A 348 -3.31 -32.70 10.33
CA GLY A 348 -3.92 -31.44 9.86
C GLY A 348 -3.57 -30.22 10.71
N ARG A 349 -2.59 -30.35 11.61
CA ARG A 349 -1.98 -29.20 12.30
C ARG A 349 -1.13 -28.41 11.35
N LEU A 350 -1.04 -27.10 11.59
CA LEU A 350 -0.17 -26.21 10.85
C LEU A 350 0.80 -25.54 11.84
N LEU A 351 2.03 -25.32 11.39
CA LEU A 351 2.96 -24.41 12.02
C LEU A 351 2.99 -23.13 11.19
N ILE A 352 2.76 -22.00 11.82
CA ILE A 352 2.83 -20.70 11.15
C ILE A 352 3.84 -19.80 11.85
N GLN A 353 4.47 -18.96 11.07
CA GLN A 353 5.16 -17.77 11.53
C GLN A 353 4.37 -16.57 10.99
N ALA A 354 3.98 -15.67 11.87
CA ALA A 354 3.03 -14.60 11.54
C ALA A 354 3.43 -13.28 12.20
N TYR A 355 3.00 -12.19 11.58
CA TYR A 355 3.09 -10.85 12.15
C TYR A 355 1.85 -10.59 13.01
N GLU A 356 2.07 -10.11 14.24
CA GLU A 356 1.02 -9.67 15.14
C GLU A 356 0.78 -8.16 14.99
N ASN A 357 -0.27 -7.63 15.58
CA ASN A 357 -0.67 -6.22 15.42
C ASN A 357 0.36 -5.18 15.93
N ASP A 358 1.29 -5.58 16.78
CA ASP A 358 2.39 -4.73 17.25
C ASP A 358 3.66 -4.87 16.41
N ASN A 359 3.54 -5.46 15.22
CA ASN A 359 4.63 -5.82 14.31
C ASN A 359 5.62 -6.84 14.88
N SER A 360 5.32 -7.45 16.01
CA SER A 360 6.11 -8.58 16.50
C SER A 360 5.89 -9.82 15.64
N VAL A 361 6.87 -10.71 15.64
CA VAL A 361 6.80 -11.97 14.90
C VAL A 361 6.60 -13.13 15.88
N GLY A 362 5.46 -13.81 15.72
CA GLY A 362 5.13 -14.97 16.52
C GLY A 362 5.25 -16.29 15.74
N VAL A 363 5.54 -17.38 16.44
CA VAL A 363 5.52 -18.74 15.88
C VAL A 363 4.45 -19.55 16.60
N PHE A 364 3.47 -20.06 15.86
CA PHE A 364 2.30 -20.72 16.40
C PHE A 364 2.10 -22.10 15.78
N THR A 365 1.78 -23.07 16.62
CA THR A 365 1.17 -24.33 16.16
C THR A 365 -0.35 -24.18 16.21
N LEU A 366 -1.01 -24.45 15.10
CA LEU A 366 -2.46 -24.39 14.95
C LEU A 366 -3.04 -25.81 15.00
N GLU A 367 -3.94 -26.05 15.94
CA GLU A 367 -4.61 -27.34 16.15
C GLU A 367 -6.07 -27.23 15.71
N PRO A 368 -6.54 -28.00 14.72
CA PRO A 368 -7.94 -27.97 14.28
C PRO A 368 -8.92 -28.30 15.42
N VAL A 369 -10.01 -27.55 15.51
CA VAL A 369 -11.13 -27.81 16.43
C VAL A 369 -12.26 -28.46 15.65
N ALA A 370 -12.80 -29.58 16.16
CA ALA A 370 -13.95 -30.21 15.51
C ALA A 370 -15.18 -29.30 15.59
N PRO A 371 -16.02 -29.18 14.55
CA PRO A 371 -17.19 -28.29 14.56
C PRO A 371 -18.18 -28.52 15.70
N GLU A 372 -18.25 -29.74 16.23
CA GLU A 372 -19.06 -30.08 17.40
C GLU A 372 -18.49 -29.56 18.71
N ASP A 373 -17.20 -29.24 18.78
CA ASP A 373 -16.51 -28.74 19.99
C ASP A 373 -16.43 -27.21 20.00
N VAL A 374 -16.88 -26.52 18.92
CA VAL A 374 -16.92 -25.07 18.86
C VAL A 374 -18.03 -24.53 19.76
N GLU A 375 -17.70 -23.59 20.65
CA GLU A 375 -18.65 -22.94 21.54
C GLU A 375 -19.77 -22.23 20.77
N GLU A 376 -21.03 -22.51 21.11
CA GLU A 376 -22.18 -21.87 20.48
C GLU A 376 -22.43 -20.48 21.09
N LYS A 377 -22.27 -19.44 20.32
CA LYS A 377 -22.69 -18.07 20.63
C LYS A 377 -23.77 -17.62 19.62
N LYS A 378 -24.56 -16.62 19.98
CA LYS A 378 -25.47 -16.01 19.01
C LYS A 378 -24.66 -15.26 17.95
N GLU A 379 -24.84 -15.64 16.70
CA GLU A 379 -24.18 -14.99 15.57
C GLU A 379 -24.88 -13.70 15.21
N LEU A 380 -24.10 -12.63 15.00
CA LEU A 380 -24.49 -11.35 14.43
C LEU A 380 -23.69 -11.14 13.15
N THR A 381 -24.35 -10.76 12.09
CA THR A 381 -23.69 -10.54 10.81
C THR A 381 -23.25 -9.08 10.69
N LEU A 382 -21.96 -8.85 10.50
CA LEU A 382 -21.39 -7.57 10.06
C LEU A 382 -21.05 -7.68 8.57
N ALA A 383 -21.67 -6.85 7.74
CA ALA A 383 -21.34 -6.82 6.32
C ALA A 383 -20.93 -5.43 5.86
N GLY A 384 -19.98 -5.38 4.96
CA GLY A 384 -19.46 -4.18 4.31
C GLY A 384 -18.86 -4.50 2.95
N TYR A 385 -18.45 -3.46 2.24
CA TYR A 385 -17.61 -3.57 1.07
C TYR A 385 -16.20 -3.22 1.51
N TYR A 386 -15.29 -4.17 1.40
CA TYR A 386 -13.95 -4.13 1.97
C TYR A 386 -13.94 -3.96 3.50
N MET A 387 -13.38 -4.95 4.17
CA MET A 387 -13.30 -4.95 5.63
C MET A 387 -11.84 -4.68 6.05
N ASP A 388 -11.58 -3.47 6.53
CA ASP A 388 -10.24 -3.08 6.97
C ASP A 388 -9.74 -3.87 8.19
N ALA A 389 -8.43 -3.84 8.41
CA ALA A 389 -7.78 -4.57 9.49
C ALA A 389 -8.25 -4.08 10.87
N GLU A 390 -8.46 -2.76 11.06
CA GLU A 390 -8.90 -2.20 12.34
C GLU A 390 -10.28 -2.72 12.75
N VAL A 391 -11.22 -2.78 11.80
CA VAL A 391 -12.56 -3.34 12.05
C VAL A 391 -12.46 -4.83 12.36
N ARG A 392 -11.60 -5.57 11.64
CA ARG A 392 -11.37 -7.00 11.87
C ARG A 392 -10.81 -7.27 13.27
N THR A 393 -9.82 -6.50 13.70
CA THR A 393 -9.28 -6.52 15.07
C THR A 393 -10.38 -6.32 16.12
N GLN A 394 -11.25 -5.31 15.94
CA GLN A 394 -12.35 -5.07 16.86
C GLN A 394 -13.38 -6.21 16.90
N VAL A 395 -13.61 -6.88 15.76
CA VAL A 395 -14.45 -8.08 15.69
C VAL A 395 -13.82 -9.24 16.48
N ILE A 396 -12.53 -9.49 16.28
CA ILE A 396 -11.80 -10.54 16.98
C ILE A 396 -11.81 -10.29 18.49
N GLU A 397 -11.51 -9.09 18.93
CA GLU A 397 -11.54 -8.73 20.36
C GLU A 397 -12.95 -8.84 20.97
N PHE A 398 -13.98 -8.46 20.20
CA PHE A 398 -15.36 -8.69 20.64
C PHE A 398 -15.67 -10.17 20.77
N ASN A 399 -15.31 -10.96 19.77
CA ASN A 399 -15.55 -12.41 19.76
C ASN A 399 -14.85 -13.13 20.90
N LYS A 400 -13.60 -12.74 21.24
CA LYS A 400 -12.85 -13.25 22.39
C LYS A 400 -13.53 -12.94 23.73
N THR A 401 -14.01 -11.71 23.89
CA THR A 401 -14.44 -11.20 25.20
C THR A 401 -15.94 -11.34 25.47
N ASN A 402 -16.77 -11.41 24.41
CA ASN A 402 -18.23 -11.53 24.57
C ASN A 402 -18.66 -12.99 24.74
N SER A 403 -19.32 -13.27 25.85
CA SER A 403 -19.78 -14.65 26.17
C SER A 403 -21.11 -15.05 25.50
N LYS A 404 -21.81 -14.09 24.87
CA LYS A 404 -23.18 -14.34 24.37
C LYS A 404 -23.25 -14.23 22.85
N TYR A 405 -22.50 -13.30 22.28
CA TYR A 405 -22.54 -12.97 20.86
C TYR A 405 -21.21 -13.24 20.17
N ARG A 406 -21.29 -13.53 18.89
CA ARG A 406 -20.15 -13.60 17.97
C ARG A 406 -20.49 -12.84 16.69
N ILE A 407 -19.57 -12.03 16.19
CA ILE A 407 -19.68 -11.35 14.90
C ILE A 407 -19.15 -12.28 13.82
N LYS A 408 -19.93 -12.46 12.75
CA LYS A 408 -19.50 -13.04 11.49
C LYS A 408 -19.32 -11.91 10.47
N ILE A 409 -18.15 -11.82 9.87
CA ILE A 409 -17.87 -10.87 8.79
C ILE A 409 -18.38 -11.43 7.47
N VAL A 410 -18.97 -10.56 6.66
CA VAL A 410 -19.30 -10.81 5.24
C VAL A 410 -18.75 -9.64 4.43
N ASP A 411 -17.62 -9.87 3.78
CA ASP A 411 -17.00 -8.90 2.90
C ASP A 411 -17.54 -9.06 1.47
N TYR A 412 -18.15 -8.00 0.95
CA TYR A 412 -18.76 -8.03 -0.37
C TYR A 412 -17.77 -7.76 -1.49
N SER A 413 -16.54 -7.33 -1.22
CA SER A 413 -15.47 -7.23 -2.24
C SER A 413 -15.17 -8.60 -2.88
N GLN A 414 -15.41 -9.70 -2.16
CA GLN A 414 -15.32 -11.06 -2.71
C GLN A 414 -16.18 -11.32 -3.96
N TYR A 415 -17.14 -10.45 -4.26
CA TYR A 415 -18.02 -10.58 -5.42
C TYR A 415 -17.61 -9.71 -6.60
N ASP A 416 -16.49 -9.00 -6.49
CA ASP A 416 -15.99 -8.18 -7.58
C ASP A 416 -15.53 -9.02 -8.77
N LEU A 417 -15.63 -8.44 -9.94
CA LEU A 417 -15.24 -9.04 -11.20
C LEU A 417 -13.98 -8.35 -11.73
N GLU A 418 -13.16 -9.05 -12.51
CA GLU A 418 -12.01 -8.46 -13.20
C GLU A 418 -12.40 -7.18 -13.98
N SER A 419 -13.58 -7.16 -14.60
CA SER A 419 -14.07 -5.98 -15.32
C SER A 419 -14.34 -4.76 -14.42
N ASP A 420 -14.44 -4.94 -13.10
CA ASP A 420 -14.68 -3.85 -12.16
C ASP A 420 -13.40 -3.01 -11.97
N TYR A 421 -12.23 -3.57 -12.30
CA TYR A 421 -10.91 -2.95 -12.20
C TYR A 421 -10.31 -2.55 -13.55
N ASP A 422 -11.13 -2.55 -14.64
CA ASP A 422 -10.70 -2.05 -15.94
C ASP A 422 -10.36 -0.54 -15.82
N GLU A 423 -9.24 -0.12 -16.40
CA GLU A 423 -8.79 1.29 -16.45
C GLU A 423 -9.87 2.26 -16.96
N ASN A 424 -10.87 1.74 -17.69
CA ASN A 424 -12.01 2.52 -18.13
C ASN A 424 -13.18 2.55 -17.13
N ASN A 425 -13.12 1.78 -16.04
CA ASN A 425 -14.10 1.80 -14.97
C ASN A 425 -13.79 2.92 -13.96
N VAL A 426 -14.00 4.14 -14.38
CA VAL A 426 -13.67 5.37 -13.62
C VAL A 426 -14.53 5.55 -12.36
N ASP A 427 -15.48 4.66 -12.09
CA ASP A 427 -16.60 4.94 -11.19
C ASP A 427 -16.54 4.23 -9.84
N ASN A 428 -15.57 3.34 -9.62
CA ASN A 428 -15.48 2.49 -8.42
C ASN A 428 -16.80 1.74 -8.06
N ASP A 429 -17.68 1.57 -9.05
CA ASP A 429 -18.98 0.89 -8.89
C ASP A 429 -18.77 -0.60 -9.15
N THR A 430 -18.16 -1.26 -8.17
CA THR A 430 -17.85 -2.67 -8.29
C THR A 430 -19.11 -3.54 -8.15
N THR A 431 -19.02 -4.76 -8.65
CA THR A 431 -20.12 -5.74 -8.56
C THR A 431 -20.45 -6.03 -7.09
N GLY A 432 -19.45 -6.12 -6.21
CA GLY A 432 -19.63 -6.34 -4.79
C GLY A 432 -20.39 -5.21 -4.10
N LEU A 433 -19.99 -3.96 -4.34
CA LEU A 433 -20.68 -2.80 -3.78
C LEU A 433 -22.13 -2.69 -4.26
N THR A 434 -22.38 -2.90 -5.56
CA THR A 434 -23.73 -2.92 -6.14
C THR A 434 -24.59 -4.01 -5.51
N ARG A 435 -24.01 -5.21 -5.26
CA ARG A 435 -24.70 -6.30 -4.61
C ARG A 435 -25.03 -5.98 -3.15
N LEU A 436 -24.09 -5.43 -2.38
CA LEU A 436 -24.32 -4.99 -1.00
C LEU A 436 -25.49 -3.99 -0.92
N ASN A 437 -25.45 -2.95 -1.76
CA ASN A 437 -26.51 -1.95 -1.82
C ASN A 437 -27.90 -2.57 -2.15
N THR A 438 -27.91 -3.54 -3.06
CA THR A 438 -29.13 -4.27 -3.45
C THR A 438 -29.67 -5.12 -2.31
N ASP A 439 -28.81 -5.89 -1.63
CA ASP A 439 -29.21 -6.76 -0.51
C ASP A 439 -29.76 -5.92 0.64
N ILE A 440 -29.11 -4.80 1.01
CA ILE A 440 -29.61 -3.86 2.02
C ILE A 440 -30.96 -3.28 1.61
N GLY A 441 -31.06 -2.77 0.36
CA GLY A 441 -32.27 -2.09 -0.14
C GLY A 441 -33.48 -3.01 -0.33
N THR A 442 -33.29 -4.31 -0.52
CA THR A 442 -34.37 -5.30 -0.74
C THR A 442 -34.83 -6.01 0.52
N GLY A 443 -34.24 -5.70 1.67
CA GLY A 443 -34.64 -6.25 2.98
C GLY A 443 -33.81 -7.45 3.45
N ASN A 444 -32.71 -7.76 2.77
CA ASN A 444 -31.71 -8.75 3.19
C ASN A 444 -30.54 -8.09 3.92
N ALA A 445 -30.83 -6.98 4.63
CA ALA A 445 -29.82 -6.23 5.38
C ALA A 445 -29.18 -7.12 6.46
N PRO A 446 -27.84 -7.09 6.63
CA PRO A 446 -27.16 -7.74 7.75
C PRO A 446 -27.57 -7.09 9.08
N ASP A 447 -27.22 -7.72 10.22
CA ASP A 447 -27.52 -7.13 11.53
C ASP A 447 -26.79 -5.80 11.74
N ILE A 448 -25.53 -5.72 11.34
CA ILE A 448 -24.66 -4.54 11.38
C ILE A 448 -24.14 -4.28 9.97
N MET A 449 -24.20 -3.04 9.55
CA MET A 449 -23.72 -2.58 8.23
C MET A 449 -22.53 -1.67 8.42
N LEU A 450 -21.41 -2.01 7.78
CA LEU A 450 -20.33 -1.08 7.53
C LEU A 450 -20.62 -0.37 6.21
N LEU A 451 -20.98 0.90 6.31
CA LEU A 451 -21.39 1.72 5.19
C LEU A 451 -20.21 2.59 4.74
N SER A 452 -19.91 2.55 3.47
CA SER A 452 -18.84 3.33 2.86
C SER A 452 -19.37 4.68 2.36
N ALA A 453 -18.48 5.65 2.21
CA ALA A 453 -18.79 6.90 1.54
C ALA A 453 -19.37 6.65 0.14
N GLY A 454 -20.42 7.39 -0.22
CA GLY A 454 -21.10 7.25 -1.50
C GLY A 454 -22.27 6.26 -1.52
N MET A 455 -22.49 5.46 -0.47
CA MET A 455 -23.68 4.63 -0.36
C MET A 455 -24.95 5.49 -0.12
N PRO A 456 -26.15 5.03 -0.57
CA PRO A 456 -27.38 5.81 -0.48
C PRO A 456 -27.99 5.77 0.94
N ILE A 457 -27.27 6.28 1.94
CA ILE A 457 -27.62 6.21 3.37
C ILE A 457 -28.97 6.88 3.63
N ASN A 458 -29.24 8.04 2.99
CA ASN A 458 -30.52 8.73 3.11
C ASN A 458 -31.68 7.86 2.61
N SER A 459 -31.50 7.09 1.55
CA SER A 459 -32.50 6.13 1.06
C SER A 459 -32.69 4.97 2.05
N PHE A 460 -31.64 4.49 2.71
CA PHE A 460 -31.77 3.46 3.75
C PHE A 460 -32.51 3.98 4.99
N ILE A 461 -32.29 5.24 5.37
CA ILE A 461 -33.02 5.91 6.47
C ILE A 461 -34.49 6.06 6.10
N SER A 462 -34.81 6.64 4.92
CA SER A 462 -36.19 6.91 4.48
C SER A 462 -37.02 5.63 4.34
N LYS A 463 -36.39 4.53 3.89
CA LYS A 463 -37.00 3.21 3.78
C LYS A 463 -37.09 2.47 5.12
N GLY A 464 -36.57 3.04 6.21
CA GLY A 464 -36.60 2.44 7.54
C GLY A 464 -35.71 1.19 7.69
N VAL A 465 -34.66 1.08 6.88
CA VAL A 465 -33.68 -0.02 6.95
C VAL A 465 -32.77 0.17 8.18
N LEU A 466 -32.32 1.40 8.41
CA LEU A 466 -31.45 1.74 9.54
C LEU A 466 -32.26 2.04 10.81
N MET A 467 -31.76 1.53 11.94
CA MET A 467 -32.32 1.77 13.27
C MET A 467 -31.93 3.15 13.78
N ASP A 468 -32.87 3.85 14.44
CA ASP A 468 -32.58 5.06 15.20
C ASP A 468 -31.80 4.70 16.47
N LEU A 469 -30.53 5.09 16.51
CA LEU A 469 -29.58 4.80 17.57
C LEU A 469 -29.53 5.89 18.65
N THR A 470 -30.34 6.95 18.53
CA THR A 470 -30.30 8.13 19.41
C THR A 470 -30.42 7.75 20.88
N ASP A 471 -31.45 6.98 21.22
CA ASP A 471 -31.68 6.59 22.62
C ASP A 471 -30.55 5.70 23.18
N LYS A 472 -30.00 4.79 22.37
CA LYS A 472 -28.87 3.94 22.74
C LYS A 472 -27.62 4.78 23.00
N TYR A 473 -27.28 5.67 22.09
CA TYR A 473 -26.17 6.59 22.25
C TYR A 473 -26.34 7.50 23.46
N GLU A 474 -27.48 8.18 23.61
CA GLU A 474 -27.68 9.15 24.69
C GLU A 474 -27.72 8.48 26.10
N SER A 475 -28.24 7.27 26.21
CA SER A 475 -28.31 6.54 27.48
C SER A 475 -27.01 5.83 27.88
N ASP A 476 -26.07 5.61 26.96
CA ASP A 476 -24.80 4.97 27.22
C ASP A 476 -23.90 5.86 28.09
N LYS A 477 -23.45 5.33 29.22
CA LYS A 477 -22.66 6.04 30.24
C LYS A 477 -21.16 5.81 30.13
N GLU A 478 -20.74 4.81 29.35
CA GLU A 478 -19.33 4.50 29.13
C GLU A 478 -18.73 5.36 28.03
N ILE A 479 -19.58 5.90 27.17
CA ILE A 479 -19.19 6.85 26.11
C ILE A 479 -19.01 8.24 26.70
N ASP A 480 -17.81 8.80 26.67
CA ASP A 480 -17.52 10.18 27.10
C ASP A 480 -17.91 11.20 26.02
N LYS A 481 -19.22 11.42 25.86
CA LYS A 481 -19.76 12.35 24.87
C LYS A 481 -19.28 13.80 25.04
N SER A 482 -18.75 14.15 26.20
CA SER A 482 -18.24 15.50 26.47
C SER A 482 -16.87 15.73 25.84
N ASP A 483 -16.20 14.67 25.46
CA ASP A 483 -14.91 14.67 24.79
C ASP A 483 -15.03 14.75 23.26
N PHE A 484 -16.23 14.54 22.72
CA PHE A 484 -16.42 14.51 21.28
C PHE A 484 -16.61 15.89 20.66
N LEU A 485 -16.11 16.06 19.45
CA LEU A 485 -16.40 17.20 18.59
C LEU A 485 -17.87 17.21 18.20
N LYS A 486 -18.67 17.91 19.00
CA LYS A 486 -20.14 17.92 18.86
C LYS A 486 -20.62 18.28 17.47
N ASN A 487 -19.97 19.24 16.80
CA ASN A 487 -20.35 19.66 15.45
C ASN A 487 -20.09 18.57 14.41
N ILE A 488 -19.07 17.74 14.61
CA ILE A 488 -18.77 16.57 13.76
C ILE A 488 -19.86 15.50 13.97
N VAL A 489 -20.12 15.12 15.22
CA VAL A 489 -21.18 14.14 15.54
C VAL A 489 -22.55 14.63 15.03
N ASP A 490 -22.84 15.93 15.17
CA ASP A 490 -24.11 16.50 14.70
C ASP A 490 -24.21 16.52 13.16
N ALA A 491 -23.09 16.61 12.43
CA ALA A 491 -23.10 16.60 10.96
C ALA A 491 -23.62 15.25 10.40
N PHE A 492 -23.42 14.16 11.13
CA PHE A 492 -23.91 12.82 10.74
C PHE A 492 -25.32 12.49 11.28
N ARG A 493 -26.01 13.46 11.85
CA ARG A 493 -27.42 13.28 12.27
C ARG A 493 -28.37 13.69 11.16
N THR A 494 -29.38 12.85 10.91
CA THR A 494 -30.50 13.16 10.01
C THR A 494 -31.72 13.54 10.86
N ASP A 495 -32.29 14.74 10.68
CA ASP A 495 -33.39 15.28 11.48
C ASP A 495 -33.14 15.25 13.00
N GLY A 496 -31.87 15.43 13.40
CA GLY A 496 -31.42 15.38 14.80
C GLY A 496 -31.32 13.99 15.40
N LYS A 497 -31.54 12.93 14.61
CA LYS A 497 -31.43 11.52 14.98
C LYS A 497 -30.13 10.92 14.51
N MET A 498 -29.64 9.93 15.23
CA MET A 498 -28.44 9.16 14.90
C MET A 498 -28.84 7.82 14.27
N PHE A 499 -28.51 7.61 13.01
CA PHE A 499 -28.73 6.34 12.31
C PHE A 499 -27.44 5.58 12.04
N VAL A 500 -26.32 6.29 12.10
CA VAL A 500 -24.96 5.74 11.93
C VAL A 500 -24.06 6.23 13.06
N VAL A 501 -23.08 5.39 13.40
CA VAL A 501 -21.97 5.73 14.28
C VAL A 501 -20.75 5.96 13.41
N VAL A 502 -20.10 7.12 13.54
CA VAL A 502 -18.90 7.51 12.82
C VAL A 502 -17.79 7.73 13.84
N PRO A 503 -16.80 6.83 13.92
CA PRO A 503 -15.74 6.93 14.91
C PRO A 503 -14.64 7.92 14.52
N SER A 504 -14.42 8.10 13.23
CA SER A 504 -13.35 8.92 12.67
C SER A 504 -13.75 9.52 11.32
N PHE A 505 -12.99 10.51 10.87
CA PHE A 505 -13.32 11.25 9.67
C PHE A 505 -12.06 11.87 9.06
N THR A 506 -12.21 12.39 7.84
CA THR A 506 -11.22 13.13 7.08
C THR A 506 -11.72 14.55 6.82
N ILE A 507 -10.81 15.53 6.84
CA ILE A 507 -11.11 16.87 6.32
C ILE A 507 -10.84 16.86 4.83
N VAL A 508 -11.85 17.15 4.02
CA VAL A 508 -11.66 17.31 2.57
C VAL A 508 -11.94 18.74 2.14
N GLY A 509 -11.14 19.21 1.19
CA GLY A 509 -11.28 20.58 0.71
C GLY A 509 -10.13 21.04 -0.17
N VAL A 510 -9.90 22.31 -0.15
CA VAL A 510 -8.84 22.97 -0.92
C VAL A 510 -8.03 23.85 0.03
N SER A 511 -6.72 23.81 -0.11
CA SER A 511 -5.80 24.63 0.66
C SER A 511 -5.05 25.64 -0.19
N GLY A 512 -4.60 26.71 0.44
CA GLY A 512 -3.74 27.72 -0.18
C GLY A 512 -3.17 28.69 0.84
N LYS A 513 -2.08 29.38 0.49
CA LYS A 513 -1.42 30.35 1.38
C LYS A 513 -2.40 31.47 1.76
N THR A 514 -2.63 31.65 3.07
CA THR A 514 -3.59 32.63 3.60
C THR A 514 -3.35 34.06 3.09
N LYS A 515 -2.07 34.41 2.87
CA LYS A 515 -1.69 35.69 2.28
C LYS A 515 -2.31 35.96 0.90
N TYR A 516 -2.77 34.94 0.18
CA TYR A 516 -3.36 35.03 -1.15
C TYR A 516 -4.86 34.86 -1.15
N ILE A 517 -5.38 33.83 -0.45
CA ILE A 517 -6.79 33.49 -0.50
C ILE A 517 -7.62 34.01 0.69
N GLY A 518 -6.95 34.62 1.70
CA GLY A 518 -7.62 35.11 2.91
C GLY A 518 -8.15 33.95 3.75
N ASP A 519 -9.35 34.11 4.34
CA ASP A 519 -10.02 33.07 5.12
C ASP A 519 -10.82 32.06 4.26
N GLY A 520 -10.70 32.15 2.94
CA GLY A 520 -11.32 31.23 2.00
C GLY A 520 -12.84 31.35 1.82
N LYS A 521 -13.57 31.98 2.75
CA LYS A 521 -15.05 31.98 2.76
C LYS A 521 -15.71 32.58 1.53
N ASP A 522 -15.09 33.60 0.95
CA ASP A 522 -15.58 34.27 -0.26
C ASP A 522 -14.78 33.85 -1.51
N LEU A 523 -14.10 32.74 -1.47
CA LEU A 523 -13.29 32.26 -2.58
C LEU A 523 -14.20 31.63 -3.64
N THR A 524 -14.44 32.38 -4.70
CA THR A 524 -15.09 31.86 -5.92
C THR A 524 -14.04 31.50 -6.96
N LEU A 525 -14.38 30.66 -7.94
CA LEU A 525 -13.50 30.29 -9.04
C LEU A 525 -13.00 31.54 -9.80
N GLU A 526 -13.88 32.51 -10.07
CA GLU A 526 -13.52 33.82 -10.65
C GLU A 526 -12.50 34.60 -9.82
N LYS A 527 -12.62 34.56 -8.49
CA LYS A 527 -11.70 35.25 -7.58
C LYS A 527 -10.35 34.52 -7.56
N ALA A 528 -10.35 33.20 -7.50
CA ALA A 528 -9.14 32.39 -7.56
C ALA A 528 -8.37 32.63 -8.86
N LYS A 529 -9.03 32.62 -10.02
CA LYS A 529 -8.44 32.96 -11.33
C LYS A 529 -7.82 34.36 -11.34
N LYS A 530 -8.46 35.37 -10.77
CA LYS A 530 -7.94 36.74 -10.67
C LYS A 530 -6.70 36.81 -9.78
N ILE A 531 -6.68 36.07 -8.67
CA ILE A 531 -5.51 35.97 -7.80
C ILE A 531 -4.36 35.32 -8.57
N ALA A 532 -4.59 34.19 -9.22
CA ALA A 532 -3.61 33.49 -10.04
C ALA A 532 -3.02 34.40 -11.13
N ALA A 533 -3.87 35.06 -11.91
CA ALA A 533 -3.44 36.01 -12.95
C ALA A 533 -2.59 37.17 -12.39
N SER A 534 -2.91 37.67 -11.18
CA SER A 534 -2.12 38.73 -10.52
C SER A 534 -0.73 38.27 -10.09
N LYS A 535 -0.52 36.96 -10.00
CA LYS A 535 0.74 36.28 -9.63
C LYS A 535 1.53 35.76 -10.85
N GLY A 536 0.95 35.83 -12.02
CA GLY A 536 1.50 35.22 -13.21
C GLY A 536 1.27 33.70 -13.30
N ILE A 537 0.46 33.13 -12.41
CA ILE A 537 0.08 31.73 -12.44
C ILE A 537 -0.88 31.51 -13.61
N ASN A 538 -0.61 30.46 -14.42
CA ASN A 538 -1.50 30.06 -15.49
C ASN A 538 -2.85 29.62 -14.91
N GLU A 539 -3.96 30.03 -15.52
CA GLU A 539 -5.31 29.63 -15.09
C GLU A 539 -5.49 28.10 -15.06
N ASN A 540 -4.83 27.39 -15.97
CA ASN A 540 -4.88 25.94 -16.09
C ASN A 540 -4.03 25.23 -15.01
N ALA A 541 -3.08 25.93 -14.38
CA ALA A 541 -2.25 25.45 -13.27
C ALA A 541 -2.75 25.96 -11.90
N LEU A 542 -4.02 26.40 -11.81
CA LEU A 542 -4.61 26.92 -10.58
C LEU A 542 -4.49 25.93 -9.41
N PHE A 543 -4.68 24.64 -9.69
CA PHE A 543 -4.64 23.52 -8.73
C PHE A 543 -3.35 22.69 -8.81
N GLY A 544 -2.30 23.19 -9.46
CA GLY A 544 -1.04 22.46 -9.57
C GLY A 544 -1.20 21.12 -10.28
N LEU A 545 -0.99 20.03 -9.57
CA LEU A 545 -1.05 18.65 -10.08
C LEU A 545 -2.45 18.06 -10.23
N ALA A 546 -3.51 18.84 -10.24
CA ALA A 546 -4.82 18.28 -10.52
C ALA A 546 -5.11 18.29 -12.02
N ASP A 547 -5.30 17.13 -12.60
CA ASP A 547 -5.78 16.96 -13.96
C ASP A 547 -7.26 17.34 -14.10
N ARG A 548 -7.75 17.30 -15.34
CA ARG A 548 -9.15 17.61 -15.66
C ARG A 548 -10.15 16.81 -14.84
N ALA A 549 -9.92 15.50 -14.73
CA ALA A 549 -10.81 14.59 -14.03
C ALA A 549 -10.80 14.85 -12.52
N GLY A 550 -9.63 15.01 -11.93
CA GLY A 550 -9.43 15.31 -10.52
C GLY A 550 -10.04 16.66 -10.11
N VAL A 551 -9.81 17.73 -10.89
CA VAL A 551 -10.43 19.05 -10.63
C VAL A 551 -11.93 18.97 -10.71
N PHE A 552 -12.49 18.31 -11.72
CA PHE A 552 -13.94 18.22 -11.89
C PHE A 552 -14.59 17.37 -10.80
N SER A 553 -14.00 16.22 -10.48
CA SER A 553 -14.49 15.35 -9.40
C SER A 553 -14.46 16.06 -8.04
N SER A 554 -13.34 16.70 -7.69
CA SER A 554 -13.19 17.47 -6.45
C SER A 554 -14.20 18.63 -6.38
N ALA A 555 -14.47 19.30 -7.50
CA ALA A 555 -15.47 20.37 -7.53
C ALA A 555 -16.88 19.88 -7.21
N ILE A 556 -17.27 18.73 -7.76
CA ILE A 556 -18.60 18.14 -7.49
C ILE A 556 -18.63 17.56 -6.07
N GLU A 557 -17.60 16.87 -5.64
CA GLU A 557 -17.53 16.29 -4.30
C GLU A 557 -17.60 17.35 -3.20
N PHE A 558 -16.83 18.44 -3.33
CA PHE A 558 -16.72 19.46 -2.27
C PHE A 558 -17.73 20.59 -2.38
N SER A 559 -18.45 20.72 -3.47
CA SER A 559 -19.43 21.79 -3.66
C SER A 559 -20.68 21.37 -4.45
N GLY A 560 -20.90 20.08 -4.64
CA GLY A 560 -22.02 19.55 -5.42
C GLY A 560 -23.39 19.84 -4.83
N ASP A 561 -23.45 20.11 -3.55
CA ASP A 561 -24.69 20.53 -2.85
C ASP A 561 -25.25 21.88 -3.36
N GLN A 562 -24.51 22.67 -4.10
CA GLN A 562 -25.07 23.84 -4.83
C GLN A 562 -25.91 23.41 -6.05
N PHE A 563 -25.77 22.18 -6.53
CA PHE A 563 -26.47 21.62 -7.68
C PHE A 563 -27.51 20.57 -7.27
N ILE A 564 -27.37 19.98 -6.08
CA ILE A 564 -28.20 18.88 -5.59
C ILE A 564 -28.73 19.21 -4.20
N ASP A 565 -30.03 19.14 -4.04
CA ASP A 565 -30.76 19.28 -2.76
C ASP A 565 -31.37 17.91 -2.44
N THR A 566 -30.65 17.10 -1.67
CA THR A 566 -31.10 15.75 -1.29
C THR A 566 -32.27 15.78 -0.30
N GLU A 567 -32.45 16.85 0.50
CA GLU A 567 -33.60 17.00 1.40
C GLU A 567 -34.91 17.21 0.61
N LYS A 568 -34.84 17.91 -0.54
CA LYS A 568 -36.01 18.18 -1.40
C LYS A 568 -36.10 17.26 -2.60
N ASN A 569 -35.17 16.33 -2.76
CA ASN A 569 -35.05 15.45 -3.94
C ASN A 569 -35.08 16.23 -5.26
N THR A 570 -34.29 17.32 -5.34
CA THR A 570 -34.20 18.19 -6.52
C THR A 570 -32.76 18.48 -6.89
N CYS A 571 -32.53 18.75 -8.17
CA CYS A 571 -31.23 19.20 -8.66
C CYS A 571 -31.37 20.37 -9.62
N ASP A 572 -30.33 21.17 -9.80
CA ASP A 572 -30.23 22.30 -10.73
C ASP A 572 -28.84 22.33 -11.39
N PHE A 573 -28.65 21.50 -12.44
CA PHE A 573 -27.46 21.49 -13.29
C PHE A 573 -27.58 22.43 -14.49
N ASN A 574 -28.80 22.98 -14.76
CA ASN A 574 -29.04 23.88 -15.88
C ASN A 574 -28.71 25.36 -15.58
N ASN A 575 -27.76 25.56 -14.66
CA ASN A 575 -27.32 26.91 -14.29
C ASN A 575 -25.96 27.27 -14.92
N GLU A 576 -25.65 28.56 -14.86
CA GLU A 576 -24.40 29.07 -15.44
C GLU A 576 -23.15 28.63 -14.67
N GLU A 577 -23.27 28.40 -13.36
CA GLU A 577 -22.16 27.99 -12.51
C GLU A 577 -21.65 26.59 -12.91
N PHE A 578 -22.57 25.66 -13.19
CA PHE A 578 -22.19 24.32 -13.61
C PHE A 578 -21.52 24.34 -15.01
N ARG A 579 -22.05 25.14 -15.94
CA ARG A 579 -21.40 25.29 -17.25
C ARG A 579 -20.01 25.92 -17.18
N GLN A 580 -19.82 26.92 -16.29
CA GLN A 580 -18.50 27.51 -16.05
C GLN A 580 -17.53 26.52 -15.41
N LEU A 581 -18.00 25.62 -14.55
CA LEU A 581 -17.20 24.56 -13.98
C LEU A 581 -16.74 23.56 -15.06
N LEU A 582 -17.65 23.11 -15.92
CA LEU A 582 -17.34 22.26 -17.07
C LEU A 582 -16.29 22.90 -17.98
N GLU A 583 -16.46 24.20 -18.30
CA GLU A 583 -15.51 24.94 -19.14
C GLU A 583 -14.14 25.07 -18.47
N PHE A 584 -14.12 25.34 -17.17
CA PHE A 584 -12.87 25.42 -16.42
C PHE A 584 -12.14 24.09 -16.41
N ALA A 585 -12.79 23.00 -16.04
CA ALA A 585 -12.20 21.67 -16.00
C ALA A 585 -11.68 21.26 -17.38
N LYS A 586 -12.40 21.55 -18.46
CA LYS A 586 -11.96 21.26 -19.83
C LYS A 586 -10.63 21.92 -20.21
N ASN A 587 -10.31 23.06 -19.61
CA ASN A 587 -9.08 23.79 -19.86
C ASN A 587 -7.91 23.33 -18.95
N CYS A 588 -8.18 22.50 -17.93
CA CYS A 588 -7.13 21.86 -17.15
C CYS A 588 -6.42 20.78 -17.97
N PRO A 589 -5.18 20.39 -17.59
CA PRO A 589 -4.45 19.30 -18.24
C PRO A 589 -5.31 18.03 -18.32
N GLU A 590 -5.16 17.29 -19.39
CA GLU A 590 -5.87 15.99 -19.54
C GLU A 590 -5.24 14.92 -18.69
N THR A 591 -3.91 14.93 -18.63
CA THR A 591 -3.06 14.07 -17.80
C THR A 591 -1.94 14.92 -17.20
N ILE A 592 -1.40 14.50 -16.09
CA ILE A 592 -0.21 15.09 -15.49
C ILE A 592 1.01 14.42 -16.08
N SER A 593 2.00 15.21 -16.53
CA SER A 593 3.28 14.66 -17.01
C SER A 593 4.17 14.28 -15.83
N GLU A 594 5.11 13.36 -16.07
CA GLU A 594 6.12 12.94 -15.09
C GLU A 594 6.93 14.13 -14.55
N GLU A 595 7.35 15.06 -15.42
CA GLU A 595 8.03 16.29 -15.02
C GLU A 595 7.17 17.15 -14.07
N GLN A 596 5.85 17.27 -14.32
CA GLN A 596 4.96 18.00 -13.42
C GLN A 596 4.76 17.26 -12.08
N TYR A 597 4.84 15.95 -12.09
CA TYR A 597 4.75 15.13 -10.87
C TYR A 597 5.99 15.30 -10.02
N ASN A 598 7.19 15.23 -10.61
CA ASN A 598 8.46 15.46 -9.93
C ASN A 598 8.60 16.89 -9.38
N ASP A 599 7.92 17.86 -9.99
CA ASP A 599 7.88 19.25 -9.52
C ASP A 599 6.77 19.55 -8.50
N TYR A 600 6.15 18.54 -7.94
CA TYR A 600 4.96 18.69 -7.07
C TYR A 600 5.13 19.74 -5.97
N TYR A 601 6.13 19.57 -5.14
CA TYR A 601 6.40 20.50 -4.03
C TYR A 601 6.85 21.86 -4.52
N THR A 602 7.72 21.88 -5.51
CA THR A 602 8.30 23.11 -6.06
C THR A 602 7.21 24.07 -6.57
N GLN A 603 6.11 23.55 -7.12
CA GLN A 603 5.01 24.37 -7.60
C GLN A 603 4.34 25.22 -6.51
N TYR A 604 4.12 24.65 -5.32
CA TYR A 604 3.49 25.35 -4.20
C TYR A 604 4.50 26.18 -3.40
N LEU A 605 5.74 25.72 -3.27
CA LEU A 605 6.82 26.48 -2.65
C LEU A 605 7.13 27.74 -3.44
N SER A 606 7.27 27.63 -4.76
CA SER A 606 7.59 28.74 -5.66
C SER A 606 6.42 29.63 -6.04
N ASP A 607 5.21 29.38 -5.52
CA ASP A 607 3.97 30.07 -5.89
C ASP A 607 3.59 29.95 -7.40
N SER A 608 3.99 28.84 -8.05
CA SER A 608 3.58 28.53 -9.44
C SER A 608 2.18 27.91 -9.50
N ALA A 609 1.70 27.31 -8.41
CA ALA A 609 0.31 26.90 -8.19
C ALA A 609 -0.31 27.69 -7.02
N LEU A 610 -1.62 27.87 -7.05
CA LEU A 610 -2.34 28.67 -6.03
C LEU A 610 -3.03 27.83 -4.98
N LEU A 611 -3.65 26.72 -5.39
CA LEU A 611 -4.52 25.89 -4.60
C LEU A 611 -4.11 24.42 -4.72
N ALA A 612 -4.23 23.67 -3.61
CA ALA A 612 -4.07 22.23 -3.59
C ALA A 612 -5.37 21.57 -3.12
N VAL A 613 -5.77 20.48 -3.76
CA VAL A 613 -6.81 19.59 -3.25
C VAL A 613 -6.25 18.86 -2.03
N GLN A 614 -7.01 18.74 -0.96
CA GLN A 614 -6.55 18.17 0.30
C GLN A 614 -7.52 17.13 0.85
N TYR A 615 -6.93 16.04 1.31
CA TYR A 615 -7.54 15.03 2.17
C TYR A 615 -6.66 14.97 3.43
N ILE A 616 -7.10 15.60 4.53
CA ILE A 616 -6.35 15.63 5.79
C ILE A 616 -6.93 14.54 6.69
N ASN A 617 -6.28 13.39 6.70
CA ASN A 617 -6.69 12.21 7.47
C ASN A 617 -6.17 12.28 8.91
N SER A 618 -5.03 12.93 9.13
CA SER A 618 -4.37 12.99 10.42
C SER A 618 -3.81 14.39 10.70
N ILE A 619 -3.35 14.60 11.92
CA ILE A 619 -2.59 15.82 12.24
C ILE A 619 -1.26 15.87 11.48
N PHE A 620 -0.69 14.71 11.14
CA PHE A 620 0.54 14.63 10.34
C PHE A 620 0.33 15.22 8.94
N ASP A 621 -0.81 14.96 8.27
CA ASP A 621 -1.11 15.58 6.97
C ASP A 621 -1.17 17.11 7.04
N TYR A 622 -1.65 17.66 8.17
CA TYR A 622 -1.61 19.11 8.39
C TYR A 622 -0.17 19.64 8.56
N TYR A 623 0.66 18.90 9.30
CA TYR A 623 2.09 19.21 9.43
C TYR A 623 2.76 19.23 8.06
N TYR A 624 2.59 18.16 7.28
CA TYR A 624 3.11 18.01 5.94
C TYR A 624 2.64 19.14 5.01
N MET A 625 1.33 19.43 4.97
CA MET A 625 0.75 20.51 4.15
C MET A 625 1.39 21.87 4.46
N THR A 626 1.59 22.21 5.72
CA THR A 626 2.10 23.53 6.08
C THR A 626 3.59 23.67 5.82
N ARG A 627 4.41 22.67 6.17
CA ARG A 627 5.88 22.74 6.12
C ARG A 627 6.45 22.30 4.79
N GLN A 628 6.00 21.18 4.29
CA GLN A 628 6.58 20.61 3.08
C GLN A 628 5.88 21.12 1.82
N LEU A 629 4.54 21.09 1.76
CA LEU A 629 3.84 21.48 0.56
C LEU A 629 3.85 23.00 0.33
N PHE A 630 3.50 23.80 1.33
CA PHE A 630 3.39 25.26 1.17
C PHE A 630 4.58 26.06 1.71
N GLY A 631 5.44 25.47 2.55
CA GLY A 631 6.53 26.17 3.19
C GLY A 631 6.07 27.36 4.05
N GLU A 632 4.83 27.33 4.57
CA GLU A 632 4.23 28.42 5.36
C GLU A 632 3.28 27.88 6.42
N LEU A 633 3.33 28.40 7.64
CA LEU A 633 2.39 28.05 8.72
C LEU A 633 0.96 28.61 8.49
N ASN A 634 0.88 29.74 7.77
CA ASN A 634 -0.40 30.40 7.51
C ASN A 634 -1.04 29.88 6.22
N VAL A 635 -1.59 28.66 6.29
CA VAL A 635 -2.33 28.01 5.21
C VAL A 635 -3.80 27.98 5.58
N THR A 636 -4.66 28.35 4.64
CA THR A 636 -6.12 28.30 4.80
C THR A 636 -6.66 27.06 4.11
N VAL A 637 -7.39 26.22 4.87
CA VAL A 637 -8.18 25.12 4.33
C VAL A 637 -9.61 25.58 4.15
N THR A 638 -10.18 25.40 2.96
CA THR A 638 -11.53 25.86 2.59
C THR A 638 -12.21 24.85 1.67
N GLY A 639 -13.48 25.07 1.30
CA GLY A 639 -14.17 24.28 0.27
C GLY A 639 -13.67 24.62 -1.14
N PHE A 640 -14.16 23.88 -2.14
CA PHE A 640 -13.87 24.20 -3.54
C PHE A 640 -14.34 25.62 -3.87
N PRO A 641 -13.56 26.39 -4.65
CA PRO A 641 -13.90 27.78 -5.00
C PRO A 641 -15.26 27.89 -5.70
N SER A 642 -16.27 28.33 -4.97
CA SER A 642 -17.65 28.40 -5.46
C SER A 642 -18.41 29.58 -4.83
N LYS A 643 -19.58 29.93 -5.36
CA LYS A 643 -20.44 31.01 -4.78
C LYS A 643 -20.99 30.64 -3.41
N ASN A 644 -21.19 29.34 -3.18
CA ASN A 644 -21.70 28.79 -1.94
C ASN A 644 -20.60 28.07 -1.13
N ASN A 645 -19.37 28.55 -1.20
CA ASN A 645 -18.29 27.96 -0.46
C ASN A 645 -18.62 27.87 1.04
N LYS A 646 -18.81 26.65 1.52
CA LYS A 646 -19.19 26.34 2.91
C LYS A 646 -17.98 26.10 3.83
N GLY A 647 -16.76 26.24 3.31
CA GLY A 647 -15.52 25.83 3.98
C GLY A 647 -15.20 24.37 3.71
N PRO A 648 -14.19 23.81 4.42
CA PRO A 648 -13.85 22.40 4.31
C PRO A 648 -15.02 21.53 4.79
N ILE A 649 -15.13 20.33 4.24
CA ILE A 649 -16.22 19.39 4.52
C ILE A 649 -15.68 18.13 5.21
N ILE A 650 -16.58 17.39 5.84
CA ILE A 650 -16.28 16.18 6.60
C ILE A 650 -16.58 14.98 5.70
N ALA A 651 -15.61 14.11 5.49
CA ALA A 651 -15.82 12.78 4.92
C ALA A 651 -15.70 11.74 6.04
N SER A 652 -16.65 10.82 6.15
CA SER A 652 -16.53 9.68 7.03
C SER A 652 -15.62 8.63 6.41
N TYR A 653 -14.91 7.91 7.25
CA TYR A 653 -14.14 6.73 6.79
C TYR A 653 -15.00 5.48 6.91
N ASN A 654 -15.49 5.19 8.11
CA ASN A 654 -16.36 4.07 8.43
C ASN A 654 -17.65 4.57 9.07
N GLU A 655 -18.79 4.11 8.58
CA GLU A 655 -20.09 4.40 9.15
C GLU A 655 -20.79 3.10 9.56
N PHE A 656 -21.05 2.92 10.85
CA PHE A 656 -21.70 1.72 11.35
C PHE A 656 -23.19 1.95 11.53
N GLY A 657 -24.01 1.25 10.75
CA GLY A 657 -25.46 1.20 10.89
C GLY A 657 -25.92 -0.12 11.52
N ILE A 658 -27.04 -0.07 12.24
CA ILE A 658 -27.70 -1.29 12.76
C ILE A 658 -29.00 -1.46 11.98
N SER A 659 -29.25 -2.70 11.53
CA SER A 659 -30.48 -3.02 10.81
C SER A 659 -31.70 -2.92 11.73
N ASN A 660 -32.76 -2.28 11.26
CA ASN A 660 -34.04 -2.22 11.96
C ASN A 660 -34.75 -3.59 11.99
N SER A 661 -34.33 -4.54 11.17
CA SER A 661 -34.87 -5.91 11.12
C SER A 661 -34.11 -6.90 12.02
N THR A 662 -32.99 -6.50 12.66
CA THR A 662 -32.23 -7.41 13.53
C THR A 662 -33.07 -7.88 14.72
N SER A 663 -32.90 -9.14 15.08
CA SER A 663 -33.53 -9.72 16.30
C SER A 663 -32.71 -9.43 17.56
N GLU A 664 -31.46 -8.96 17.43
CA GLU A 664 -30.51 -8.79 18.53
C GLU A 664 -29.92 -7.36 18.61
N PRO A 665 -30.77 -6.31 18.68
CA PRO A 665 -30.30 -4.93 18.63
C PRO A 665 -29.38 -4.52 19.81
N GLU A 666 -29.47 -5.22 20.93
CA GLU A 666 -28.56 -4.99 22.06
C GLU A 666 -27.17 -5.52 21.77
N GLY A 667 -27.05 -6.74 21.19
CA GLY A 667 -25.76 -7.31 20.81
C GLY A 667 -25.06 -6.48 19.72
N CYS A 668 -25.84 -6.00 18.75
CA CYS A 668 -25.32 -5.09 17.72
C CYS A 668 -24.77 -3.80 18.35
N TRP A 669 -25.50 -3.21 19.31
CA TRP A 669 -25.03 -2.01 20.00
C TRP A 669 -23.80 -2.28 20.87
N GLU A 670 -23.73 -3.42 21.57
CA GLU A 670 -22.53 -3.82 22.33
C GLU A 670 -21.27 -3.83 21.46
N PHE A 671 -21.37 -4.20 20.19
CA PHE A 671 -20.26 -4.15 19.24
C PHE A 671 -20.04 -2.71 18.73
N VAL A 672 -21.03 -2.08 18.15
CA VAL A 672 -20.89 -0.77 17.47
C VAL A 672 -20.42 0.33 18.43
N ARG A 673 -20.86 0.30 19.69
CA ARG A 673 -20.42 1.28 20.68
C ARG A 673 -18.93 1.25 21.00
N ARG A 674 -18.24 0.12 20.74
CA ARG A 674 -16.79 -0.04 20.99
C ARG A 674 -16.00 1.02 20.27
N PHE A 675 -16.39 1.37 19.05
CA PHE A 675 -15.77 2.40 18.24
C PHE A 675 -15.88 3.82 18.81
N LEU A 676 -16.72 4.03 19.81
CA LEU A 676 -16.89 5.29 20.54
C LEU A 676 -16.22 5.27 21.92
N LEU A 677 -15.61 4.17 22.34
CA LEU A 677 -14.97 4.08 23.65
C LEU A 677 -13.58 4.74 23.61
N PRO A 678 -13.10 5.26 24.77
CA PRO A 678 -11.83 5.96 24.82
C PRO A 678 -10.64 5.16 24.30
N ASP A 679 -10.56 3.87 24.59
CA ASP A 679 -9.45 3.00 24.17
C ASP A 679 -9.36 2.94 22.64
N TYR A 680 -10.48 2.75 21.95
CA TYR A 680 -10.50 2.74 20.48
C TYR A 680 -10.22 4.12 19.91
N GLN A 681 -10.82 5.18 20.46
CA GLN A 681 -10.59 6.55 19.98
C GLN A 681 -9.11 6.96 20.08
N MET A 682 -8.42 6.50 21.12
CA MET A 682 -6.98 6.76 21.32
C MET A 682 -6.07 5.94 20.41
N SER A 683 -6.54 4.79 19.87
CA SER A 683 -5.76 3.94 18.96
C SER A 683 -5.88 4.37 17.49
N ILE A 684 -6.76 5.29 17.15
CA ILE A 684 -6.93 5.77 15.77
C ILE A 684 -5.69 6.57 15.37
N GLU A 685 -5.01 6.16 14.31
CA GLU A 685 -3.80 6.81 13.76
C GLU A 685 -3.99 7.28 12.31
N SER A 686 -4.65 6.50 11.48
CA SER A 686 -4.82 6.71 10.04
C SER A 686 -5.94 7.70 9.68
N SER A 687 -6.72 8.18 10.67
CA SER A 687 -7.83 9.11 10.46
C SER A 687 -7.99 10.05 11.65
N LEU A 688 -8.77 11.13 11.50
CA LEU A 688 -9.05 12.06 12.60
C LEU A 688 -10.15 11.48 13.50
N PRO A 689 -9.86 11.18 14.78
CA PRO A 689 -10.88 10.71 15.73
C PRO A 689 -11.89 11.80 16.06
N ILE A 690 -13.12 11.41 16.47
CA ILE A 690 -14.12 12.38 16.96
C ILE A 690 -13.81 12.88 18.38
N SER A 691 -12.91 12.25 19.11
CA SER A 691 -12.45 12.62 20.46
C SER A 691 -11.43 13.75 20.42
N GLU A 692 -11.68 14.86 21.13
CA GLU A 692 -10.72 15.96 21.25
C GLU A 692 -9.42 15.52 21.95
N LYS A 693 -9.50 14.60 22.91
CA LYS A 693 -8.31 14.08 23.61
C LYS A 693 -7.46 13.19 22.70
N ALA A 694 -8.10 12.41 21.84
CA ALA A 694 -7.38 11.56 20.88
C ALA A 694 -6.67 12.41 19.83
N ILE A 695 -7.28 13.50 19.35
CA ILE A 695 -6.63 14.49 18.48
C ILE A 695 -5.41 15.12 19.18
N ASP A 696 -5.55 15.52 20.45
CA ASP A 696 -4.42 16.06 21.22
C ASP A 696 -3.29 15.02 21.36
N ALA A 697 -3.65 13.75 21.55
CA ALA A 697 -2.69 12.65 21.64
C ALA A 697 -1.96 12.37 20.31
N GLN A 698 -2.66 12.41 19.16
CA GLN A 698 -2.03 12.31 17.84
C GLN A 698 -0.96 13.41 17.66
N GLY A 699 -1.34 14.67 17.95
CA GLY A 699 -0.40 15.78 17.86
C GLY A 699 0.79 15.67 18.83
N GLN A 700 0.54 15.15 20.04
CA GLN A 700 1.61 14.96 21.01
C GLN A 700 2.61 13.88 20.58
N ARG A 701 2.15 12.81 19.91
CA ARG A 701 3.06 11.79 19.35
C ARG A 701 4.02 12.37 18.33
N ILE A 702 3.56 13.27 17.45
CA ILE A 702 4.43 13.96 16.49
C ILE A 702 5.48 14.83 17.22
N ILE A 703 5.05 15.59 18.23
CA ILE A 703 5.97 16.43 19.04
C ILE A 703 7.03 15.57 19.73
N ASP A 704 6.63 14.42 20.26
CA ASP A 704 7.53 13.53 20.99
C ASP A 704 8.48 12.80 20.04
N GLN A 705 8.01 12.41 18.84
CA GLN A 705 8.84 11.82 17.79
C GLN A 705 9.92 12.82 17.32
N ASN A 706 9.54 14.04 16.97
CA ASN A 706 10.50 15.07 16.55
C ASN A 706 11.59 15.32 17.61
N LYS A 707 11.24 15.25 18.90
CA LYS A 707 12.26 15.38 19.97
C LYS A 707 13.19 14.17 20.00
N MET A 708 12.68 12.95 19.87
CA MET A 708 13.51 11.75 19.85
C MET A 708 14.47 11.77 18.65
N ASP A 709 13.99 12.24 17.50
CA ASP A 709 14.82 12.36 16.30
C ASP A 709 15.93 13.40 16.49
N ALA A 710 15.61 14.59 17.05
CA ALA A 710 16.59 15.62 17.37
C ALA A 710 17.62 15.15 18.42
N GLU A 711 17.18 14.45 19.49
CA GLU A 711 18.09 13.87 20.49
C GLU A 711 19.02 12.81 19.86
N SER A 712 18.51 12.03 18.91
CA SER A 712 19.32 11.03 18.20
C SER A 712 20.35 11.65 17.25
N GLU A 713 20.08 12.82 16.69
CA GLU A 713 21.01 13.58 15.86
C GLU A 713 22.12 14.21 16.74
N GLU A 714 21.77 14.78 17.91
CA GLU A 714 22.77 15.34 18.85
C GLU A 714 23.71 14.26 19.39
N ASP A 715 23.21 13.06 19.71
CA ASP A 715 24.05 11.93 20.13
C ASP A 715 24.99 11.46 19.02
N SER A 716 24.60 11.62 17.76
CA SER A 716 25.43 11.25 16.61
C SER A 716 26.59 12.23 16.40
N ASP A 717 26.36 13.50 16.57
CA ASP A 717 27.38 14.51 16.45
C ASP A 717 28.41 14.41 17.60
N LEU A 718 27.97 13.94 18.77
CA LEU A 718 28.84 13.64 19.89
C LEU A 718 29.77 12.43 19.67
N LEU A 719 29.30 11.42 18.88
CA LEU A 719 30.10 10.23 18.57
C LEU A 719 31.07 10.45 17.40
N THR A 720 30.81 11.44 16.52
CA THR A 720 31.73 11.82 15.43
C THR A 720 32.84 12.75 15.91
N GLY A 721 32.75 13.29 17.12
CA GLY A 721 33.76 14.16 17.78
C GLY A 721 34.84 13.43 18.56
N VAL A 722 34.98 12.11 18.45
CA VAL A 722 36.12 11.37 19.03
C VAL A 722 37.31 11.48 18.08
N ASP A 723 38.21 12.40 18.38
CA ASP A 723 39.52 12.51 17.76
C ASP A 723 40.27 11.16 17.90
N TYR A 724 40.40 10.41 16.81
CA TYR A 724 41.41 9.36 16.73
C TYR A 724 42.78 10.02 16.61
N GLU A 725 43.55 10.04 17.68
CA GLU A 725 45.00 10.29 17.61
C GLU A 725 45.59 9.15 16.72
N ASP A 726 45.84 9.46 15.46
CA ASP A 726 46.59 8.59 14.54
C ASP A 726 48.09 8.73 14.82
N ASP A 727 48.65 7.74 15.49
CA ASP A 727 50.10 7.58 15.66
C ASP A 727 50.74 6.98 14.35
N SER A 728 50.67 7.71 13.25
CA SER A 728 51.50 7.43 12.07
C SER A 728 52.06 8.74 11.50
N GLU A 729 53.37 8.98 11.80
CA GLU A 729 54.18 10.03 11.18
C GLU A 729 54.24 9.80 9.62
N GLY A 730 53.65 10.75 8.88
CA GLY A 730 53.84 10.80 7.42
C GLY A 730 53.03 11.87 6.74
N GLU A 731 53.57 13.08 6.66
CA GLU A 731 53.31 14.17 5.71
C GLU A 731 51.93 14.24 5.02
N VAL A 732 50.97 15.02 5.58
CA VAL A 732 50.00 15.77 4.79
C VAL A 732 49.86 17.18 5.36
N GLY A 733 50.70 18.04 4.92
CA GLY A 733 50.58 19.48 5.22
C GLY A 733 50.56 20.25 3.91
N ILE A 734 49.40 20.43 3.29
CA ILE A 734 49.21 21.49 2.25
C ILE A 734 47.72 21.92 2.06
N ALA A 735 46.74 21.44 2.79
CA ALA A 735 45.33 21.82 2.52
C ALA A 735 44.83 23.10 3.25
N GLU A 736 45.35 23.46 4.39
CA GLU A 736 44.80 24.58 5.20
C GLU A 736 45.30 25.99 4.86
N SER A 737 46.36 26.16 4.04
CA SER A 737 46.84 27.47 3.65
C SER A 737 46.20 28.03 2.38
N ALA A 738 45.57 27.21 1.54
CA ALA A 738 44.95 27.59 0.28
C ALA A 738 43.56 28.20 0.45
N ILE A 739 42.84 27.84 1.48
CA ILE A 739 41.49 28.37 1.77
C ILE A 739 41.52 29.82 2.29
N LYS A 740 42.65 30.30 2.85
CA LYS A 740 42.76 31.65 3.37
C LYS A 740 43.17 32.74 2.37
N ASP A 741 43.62 32.37 1.19
CA ASP A 741 44.16 33.33 0.24
C ASP A 741 43.32 33.64 -1.00
N GLY A 742 42.14 33.05 -1.14
CA GLY A 742 41.18 33.48 -2.17
C GLY A 742 41.61 33.24 -3.63
N THR A 743 42.42 32.24 -3.94
CA THR A 743 42.95 31.97 -5.25
C THR A 743 42.40 30.69 -5.92
N TRP A 744 41.16 30.34 -5.63
CA TRP A 744 40.46 29.33 -6.44
C TRP A 744 39.57 30.06 -7.48
N GLU A 745 39.91 29.94 -8.71
CA GLU A 745 39.00 30.22 -9.82
C GLU A 745 38.13 28.99 -10.04
N GLU A 746 36.79 29.20 -10.02
CA GLU A 746 35.80 28.19 -10.35
C GLU A 746 36.11 27.55 -11.69
N SER A 747 36.28 26.23 -11.73
CA SER A 747 36.24 25.44 -12.95
C SER A 747 34.81 25.37 -13.44
N GLU A 748 34.51 25.97 -14.61
CA GLU A 748 33.21 25.88 -15.26
C GLU A 748 32.86 24.41 -15.53
N GLU A 749 31.75 23.95 -14.98
CA GLU A 749 31.07 22.69 -15.34
C GLU A 749 30.81 22.67 -16.84
N LEU A 750 31.16 21.58 -17.48
CA LEU A 750 30.82 21.23 -18.85
C LEU A 750 29.34 20.84 -18.94
N THR A 751 28.44 21.82 -18.91
CA THR A 751 27.12 21.65 -19.51
C THR A 751 27.29 21.69 -21.01
N GLY A 752 26.75 20.69 -21.74
CA GLY A 752 26.79 20.62 -23.20
C GLY A 752 26.10 21.83 -23.83
N LYS A 753 26.83 22.92 -24.02
CA LYS A 753 26.36 24.09 -24.72
C LYS A 753 26.50 23.81 -26.22
N LEU A 754 25.38 23.86 -26.92
CA LEU A 754 25.41 24.00 -28.39
C LEU A 754 26.36 25.09 -28.78
N VAL A 755 27.29 24.80 -29.68
CA VAL A 755 28.25 25.78 -30.24
C VAL A 755 27.47 26.86 -30.98
N SER A 756 27.71 28.12 -30.68
CA SER A 756 27.02 29.21 -31.36
C SER A 756 27.53 29.35 -32.84
N GLU A 757 26.71 29.90 -33.72
CA GLU A 757 27.08 30.06 -35.14
C GLU A 757 28.39 30.88 -35.35
N GLU A 758 28.69 31.76 -34.38
CA GLU A 758 29.93 32.58 -34.41
C GLU A 758 31.18 31.78 -34.01
N GLU A 759 31.02 30.67 -33.28
CA GLU A 759 32.08 29.78 -32.78
C GLU A 759 32.22 28.52 -33.64
N PHE A 760 31.26 28.24 -34.56
CA PHE A 760 31.27 27.09 -35.45
C PHE A 760 32.20 27.31 -36.63
N ASP A 761 33.20 26.49 -36.78
CA ASP A 761 34.20 26.62 -37.90
C ASP A 761 33.67 25.91 -39.17
N GLY A 762 32.61 26.47 -39.76
CA GLY A 762 31.92 25.94 -40.93
C GLY A 762 31.09 27.03 -41.64
N THR A 763 30.40 26.64 -42.70
CA THR A 763 29.45 27.50 -43.39
C THR A 763 28.09 27.53 -42.67
N HIS A 764 27.28 28.54 -42.93
CA HIS A 764 25.93 28.63 -42.38
C HIS A 764 25.06 27.39 -42.71
N GLU A 765 25.21 26.82 -43.91
CA GLU A 765 24.51 25.55 -44.28
C GLU A 765 25.00 24.35 -43.47
N GLU A 766 26.29 24.30 -43.12
CA GLU A 766 26.85 23.24 -42.28
C GLU A 766 26.45 23.38 -40.80
N TYR A 767 26.29 24.62 -40.31
CA TYR A 767 25.78 24.89 -38.98
C TYR A 767 24.30 24.52 -38.83
N GLU A 768 23.45 24.83 -39.81
CA GLU A 768 22.05 24.39 -39.85
C GLU A 768 21.92 22.85 -39.90
N GLN A 769 22.86 22.18 -40.60
CA GLN A 769 22.91 20.72 -40.63
C GLN A 769 23.34 20.10 -39.27
N TYR A 770 24.30 20.73 -38.58
CA TYR A 770 24.72 20.38 -37.24
C TYR A 770 23.57 20.50 -36.23
N LEU A 771 22.81 21.60 -36.25
CA LEU A 771 21.63 21.76 -35.39
C LEU A 771 20.54 20.72 -35.67
N ALA A 772 20.34 20.37 -36.94
CA ALA A 772 19.37 19.35 -37.33
C ALA A 772 19.80 17.93 -36.90
N GLU A 773 21.09 17.63 -36.92
CA GLU A 773 21.62 16.35 -36.42
C GLU A 773 21.53 16.24 -34.88
N GLU A 774 21.82 17.32 -34.15
CA GLU A 774 21.66 17.36 -32.68
C GLU A 774 20.17 17.26 -32.27
N ALA A 775 19.27 17.93 -32.97
CA ALA A 775 17.84 17.79 -32.73
C ALA A 775 17.31 16.35 -33.00
N ALA A 776 17.84 15.69 -34.05
CA ALA A 776 17.49 14.30 -34.37
C ALA A 776 18.06 13.31 -33.36
N ASN A 777 19.22 13.60 -32.77
CA ASN A 777 19.79 12.80 -31.68
C ASN A 777 18.99 12.96 -30.36
N ALA A 778 18.48 14.15 -30.07
CA ALA A 778 17.60 14.42 -28.94
C ALA A 778 16.24 13.71 -29.10
N GLU A 779 15.66 13.67 -30.33
CA GLU A 779 14.41 12.90 -30.58
C GLU A 779 14.61 11.40 -30.51
N THR A 780 15.80 10.87 -30.85
CA THR A 780 16.09 9.43 -30.70
C THR A 780 16.42 9.03 -29.27
N ALA A 781 16.92 9.93 -28.46
CA ALA A 781 17.11 9.68 -27.01
C ALA A 781 15.76 9.67 -26.25
N SER A 782 14.78 10.47 -26.70
CA SER A 782 13.46 10.52 -26.06
C SER A 782 12.52 9.34 -26.37
N THR A 783 12.86 8.50 -27.36
CA THR A 783 12.04 7.33 -27.74
C THR A 783 12.50 6.01 -27.14
N SER A 784 13.62 5.98 -26.42
CA SER A 784 14.10 4.77 -25.69
C SER A 784 13.86 4.78 -24.18
N ALA A 785 13.25 5.85 -23.64
CA ALA A 785 13.04 6.01 -22.19
C ALA A 785 11.56 6.00 -21.79
N LEU A 786 10.72 5.24 -22.47
CA LEU A 786 9.32 5.08 -22.08
C LEU A 786 9.05 3.60 -21.80
N ALA A 787 9.19 3.18 -20.56
CA ALA A 787 8.42 2.20 -19.83
C ALA A 787 9.06 1.81 -18.50
N GLU A 788 8.73 2.50 -17.46
CA GLU A 788 8.66 1.92 -16.11
C GLU A 788 7.63 2.73 -15.33
N GLU A 789 6.54 2.08 -14.98
CA GLU A 789 5.49 2.63 -14.14
C GLU A 789 5.88 2.30 -12.70
N VAL A 790 6.21 3.32 -11.90
CA VAL A 790 6.58 3.17 -10.49
C VAL A 790 5.32 3.29 -9.65
N VAL A 791 4.95 2.20 -8.99
CA VAL A 791 3.98 2.23 -7.88
C VAL A 791 4.77 2.57 -6.62
N ILE A 792 4.55 3.75 -6.07
CA ILE A 792 5.18 4.19 -4.82
C ILE A 792 4.40 3.58 -3.65
N GLY A 793 5.07 2.72 -2.86
CA GLY A 793 4.57 2.30 -1.55
C GLY A 793 4.62 3.46 -0.56
N GLU A 794 3.61 3.56 0.31
CA GLU A 794 3.46 4.66 1.28
C GLU A 794 4.63 4.79 2.29
N ASP A 795 5.55 3.84 2.35
CA ASP A 795 6.64 3.80 3.33
C ASP A 795 7.98 4.44 2.85
N GLU A 796 8.10 4.86 1.59
CA GLU A 796 9.36 5.41 1.04
C GLU A 796 9.45 6.95 1.04
N ILE A 797 8.43 7.67 1.51
CA ILE A 797 8.37 9.14 1.41
C ILE A 797 9.18 9.86 2.52
N MET A 798 9.79 9.17 3.48
CA MET A 798 10.27 9.80 4.72
C MET A 798 11.77 10.10 4.82
N ASP A 799 12.64 9.73 3.89
CA ASP A 799 14.09 9.74 4.18
C ASP A 799 15.00 10.62 3.31
N ASP A 800 14.52 11.44 2.34
CA ASP A 800 15.46 12.24 1.52
C ASP A 800 15.03 13.68 1.26
N PHE A 801 15.10 14.53 2.28
CA PHE A 801 14.93 15.98 2.18
C PHE A 801 16.17 16.81 2.59
N SER A 802 17.36 16.24 2.57
CA SER A 802 18.55 16.93 3.07
C SER A 802 19.31 17.79 2.05
N ASP A 803 18.90 17.83 0.78
CA ASP A 803 19.64 18.57 -0.28
C ASP A 803 18.81 19.61 -1.04
N PHE A 804 18.10 20.48 -0.33
CA PHE A 804 17.66 21.75 -0.88
C PHE A 804 18.58 22.85 -0.34
N GLY A 805 19.46 23.35 -1.23
CA GLY A 805 20.45 24.36 -0.90
C GLY A 805 19.91 25.58 -0.14
N GLU A 806 20.72 26.11 0.79
CA GLU A 806 20.54 27.25 1.69
C GLU A 806 19.12 27.40 2.26
N GLU A 807 18.93 26.93 3.49
CA GLU A 807 17.69 27.01 4.27
C GLU A 807 17.04 28.40 4.22
N PRO A 808 15.87 28.60 3.58
CA PRO A 808 15.06 29.75 3.88
C PRO A 808 14.51 29.56 5.29
N ASN A 809 14.86 30.39 6.24
CA ASN A 809 14.42 30.44 7.65
C ASN A 809 13.60 29.22 8.05
N ALA A 810 14.24 28.22 8.64
CA ALA A 810 13.58 26.97 9.03
C ALA A 810 12.27 27.30 9.74
N LEU A 811 11.16 26.72 9.25
CA LEU A 811 9.88 26.90 9.92
C LEU A 811 9.98 26.28 11.31
N PRO A 812 9.32 26.81 12.33
CA PRO A 812 9.33 26.21 13.65
C PRO A 812 8.79 24.77 13.56
N GLU A 813 9.39 23.91 14.35
CA GLU A 813 8.95 22.53 14.52
C GLU A 813 7.46 22.46 14.87
N PHE A 814 6.86 21.29 14.64
CA PHE A 814 5.47 21.05 15.00
C PHE A 814 5.28 21.21 16.52
N GLY A 815 4.26 21.95 16.92
CA GLY A 815 3.99 22.26 18.32
C GLY A 815 2.51 22.42 18.62
N GLN A 816 2.20 22.77 19.87
CA GLN A 816 0.83 22.95 20.35
C GLN A 816 -0.01 23.93 19.50
N SER A 817 0.63 24.92 18.88
CA SER A 817 -0.05 25.89 18.01
C SER A 817 -0.65 25.25 16.76
N ASP A 818 -0.04 24.17 16.27
CA ASP A 818 -0.50 23.42 15.10
C ASP A 818 -1.72 22.56 15.46
N ILE A 819 -1.66 21.88 16.61
CA ILE A 819 -2.81 21.14 17.16
C ILE A 819 -4.00 22.09 17.34
N ASP A 820 -3.77 23.28 17.91
CA ASP A 820 -4.81 24.28 18.09
C ASP A 820 -5.36 24.79 16.73
N ALA A 821 -4.53 24.94 15.72
CA ALA A 821 -4.94 25.31 14.37
C ALA A 821 -5.86 24.25 13.73
N VAL A 822 -5.48 22.97 13.80
CA VAL A 822 -6.34 21.86 13.34
C VAL A 822 -7.67 21.87 14.09
N LYS A 823 -7.65 21.95 15.43
CA LYS A 823 -8.88 22.00 16.24
C LYS A 823 -9.77 23.20 15.89
N ASN A 824 -9.19 24.33 15.48
CA ASN A 824 -9.97 25.48 15.01
C ASN A 824 -10.63 25.24 13.66
N ILE A 825 -9.95 24.55 12.73
CA ILE A 825 -10.55 24.09 11.47
C ILE A 825 -11.73 23.18 11.79
N LEU A 826 -11.51 22.13 12.59
CA LEU A 826 -12.53 21.16 12.98
C LEU A 826 -13.76 21.80 13.60
N LYS A 827 -13.59 22.75 14.53
CA LYS A 827 -14.71 23.47 15.17
C LYS A 827 -15.52 24.34 14.20
N SER A 828 -14.96 24.70 13.06
CA SER A 828 -15.65 25.49 12.02
C SER A 828 -16.47 24.63 11.07
N MET A 829 -16.24 23.33 10.99
CA MET A 829 -16.85 22.40 10.04
C MET A 829 -18.29 22.07 10.44
N LYS A 830 -19.16 21.91 9.45
CA LYS A 830 -20.59 21.65 9.67
C LYS A 830 -21.24 20.75 8.62
N TYR A 831 -20.57 20.53 7.52
CA TYR A 831 -21.14 19.86 6.37
C TYR A 831 -20.36 18.60 6.07
N GLN A 832 -21.07 17.53 5.80
CA GLN A 832 -20.47 16.28 5.31
C GLN A 832 -20.45 16.25 3.78
N VAL A 833 -19.60 15.39 3.24
CA VAL A 833 -19.64 15.01 1.83
C VAL A 833 -21.00 14.38 1.55
N ASN A 834 -21.66 14.87 0.51
CA ASN A 834 -22.94 14.33 0.05
C ASN A 834 -22.83 13.97 -1.43
N SER A 835 -22.01 12.96 -1.73
CA SER A 835 -21.82 12.45 -3.09
C SER A 835 -22.27 10.99 -3.15
N GLU A 836 -23.54 10.77 -3.50
CA GLU A 836 -23.99 9.41 -3.81
C GLU A 836 -23.30 8.93 -5.09
N THR A 837 -22.67 7.75 -5.03
CA THR A 837 -21.87 7.16 -6.12
C THR A 837 -22.65 7.16 -7.45
N GLN A 838 -23.94 6.83 -7.44
CA GLN A 838 -24.74 6.80 -8.66
C GLN A 838 -24.98 8.18 -9.28
N ILE A 839 -25.07 9.23 -8.46
CA ILE A 839 -25.17 10.61 -8.97
C ILE A 839 -23.83 11.04 -9.57
N MET A 840 -22.74 10.75 -8.90
CA MET A 840 -21.38 11.03 -9.40
C MET A 840 -21.14 10.32 -10.74
N LYS A 841 -21.54 9.06 -10.85
CA LYS A 841 -21.47 8.29 -12.09
C LYS A 841 -22.21 8.96 -13.24
N ILE A 842 -23.46 9.37 -13.03
CA ILE A 842 -24.25 10.08 -14.05
C ILE A 842 -23.52 11.35 -14.51
N ILE A 843 -22.97 12.11 -13.56
CA ILE A 843 -22.27 13.37 -13.85
C ILE A 843 -20.99 13.11 -14.66
N LYS A 844 -20.17 12.13 -14.26
CA LYS A 844 -18.92 11.77 -14.93
C LYS A 844 -19.18 11.23 -16.35
N GLU A 845 -20.07 10.26 -16.51
CA GLU A 845 -20.43 9.66 -17.81
C GLU A 845 -20.83 10.74 -18.85
N GLU A 846 -21.74 11.65 -18.46
CA GLU A 846 -22.21 12.66 -19.41
C GLU A 846 -21.18 13.77 -19.66
N SER A 847 -20.41 14.14 -18.63
CA SER A 847 -19.37 15.16 -18.76
C SER A 847 -18.22 14.69 -19.66
N ALA A 848 -17.92 13.39 -19.71
CA ALA A 848 -16.94 12.81 -20.61
C ALA A 848 -17.24 13.17 -22.10
N ALA A 849 -18.51 13.16 -22.49
CA ALA A 849 -18.91 13.55 -23.85
C ALA A 849 -18.64 15.05 -24.16
N TYR A 850 -18.71 15.91 -23.15
CA TYR A 850 -18.31 17.33 -23.28
C TYR A 850 -16.79 17.48 -23.38
N PHE A 851 -16.06 16.78 -22.54
CA PHE A 851 -14.59 16.82 -22.55
C PHE A 851 -14.03 16.29 -23.88
N ALA A 852 -14.60 15.25 -24.43
CA ALA A 852 -14.30 14.71 -25.73
C ALA A 852 -14.78 15.62 -26.92
N GLY A 853 -15.45 16.74 -26.65
CA GLY A 853 -15.96 17.65 -27.68
C GLY A 853 -17.14 17.11 -28.50
N GLN A 854 -17.82 16.08 -28.03
CA GLN A 854 -18.97 15.42 -28.71
C GLN A 854 -20.30 16.14 -28.46
N LYS A 855 -20.43 16.79 -27.30
CA LYS A 855 -21.62 17.55 -26.87
C LYS A 855 -21.22 18.96 -26.38
N SER A 856 -22.15 19.88 -26.41
CA SER A 856 -21.98 21.20 -25.79
C SER A 856 -22.21 21.13 -24.27
N ALA A 857 -21.73 22.12 -23.51
CA ALA A 857 -21.97 22.21 -22.08
C ALA A 857 -23.48 22.30 -21.74
N GLU A 858 -24.29 22.97 -22.60
CA GLU A 858 -25.73 23.08 -22.44
C GLU A 858 -26.41 21.70 -22.60
N GLU A 859 -26.05 20.93 -23.66
CA GLU A 859 -26.60 19.59 -23.88
C GLU A 859 -26.28 18.62 -22.74
N VAL A 860 -25.02 18.66 -22.23
CA VAL A 860 -24.60 17.81 -21.10
C VAL A 860 -25.32 18.22 -19.82
N SER A 861 -25.45 19.51 -19.54
CA SER A 861 -26.18 20.01 -18.37
C SER A 861 -27.65 19.56 -18.40
N ASP A 862 -28.34 19.61 -19.56
CA ASP A 862 -29.73 19.16 -19.71
C ASP A 862 -29.87 17.66 -19.46
N ILE A 863 -28.91 16.85 -19.92
CA ILE A 863 -28.95 15.39 -19.75
C ILE A 863 -28.70 15.03 -18.28
N ILE A 864 -27.67 15.61 -17.66
CA ILE A 864 -27.37 15.41 -16.24
C ILE A 864 -28.57 15.82 -15.37
N GLN A 865 -29.12 17.01 -15.62
CA GLN A 865 -30.34 17.49 -14.94
C GLN A 865 -31.48 16.47 -15.00
N SER A 866 -31.70 15.89 -16.19
CA SER A 866 -32.80 14.94 -16.39
C SER A 866 -32.51 13.59 -15.69
N ARG A 867 -31.30 13.05 -15.84
CA ARG A 867 -30.94 11.76 -15.28
C ARG A 867 -30.90 11.80 -13.74
N VAL A 868 -30.24 12.81 -13.16
CA VAL A 868 -30.14 12.97 -11.71
C VAL A 868 -31.52 13.23 -11.09
N GLN A 869 -32.39 14.04 -11.73
CA GLN A 869 -33.74 14.30 -11.22
C GLN A 869 -34.61 13.03 -11.24
N VAL A 870 -34.43 12.13 -12.21
CA VAL A 870 -35.13 10.83 -12.24
C VAL A 870 -34.62 9.96 -11.09
N TYR A 871 -33.30 9.84 -10.94
CA TYR A 871 -32.69 9.07 -9.86
C TYR A 871 -33.17 9.52 -8.46
N LEU A 872 -33.15 10.84 -8.18
CA LEU A 872 -33.60 11.39 -6.91
C LEU A 872 -35.07 11.05 -6.62
N LYS A 873 -35.94 11.06 -7.64
CA LYS A 873 -37.35 10.68 -7.50
C LYS A 873 -37.61 9.19 -7.34
N GLU A 874 -36.75 8.36 -7.87
CA GLU A 874 -36.87 6.88 -7.73
C GLU A 874 -36.42 6.42 -6.34
N ASN A 875 -35.59 7.23 -5.66
CA ASN A 875 -35.10 6.97 -4.34
C ASN A 875 -35.77 7.80 -3.21
N GLU A 876 -36.88 8.45 -3.52
CA GLU A 876 -37.71 9.23 -2.58
C GLU A 876 -38.39 8.38 -1.50
#